data_c97dd6102fa10b3a7c18b5845f5fb9ca
#
_entry.id   c97dd6102fa10b3a7c18b5845f5fb9ca
#
_cell.length_a   1.000
_cell.length_b   1.000
_cell.length_c   1.000
_cell.angle_alpha   90.00
_cell.angle_beta   90.00
_cell.angle_gamma   90.00
#
_symmetry.space_group_name_H-M   'P 1'
#
loop_
_entity.id
_entity.type
_entity.pdbx_description
1 polymer ?
#
loop_
_entity_poly.entity_id
_entity_poly.type
_entity_poly.pdbx_seq_one_letter_code
_entity_poly.pdbx_strand_id
1 'polypeptide(L)'
;MARNSWTDRMVLAVFVVLAGAAGLALAADAQRPGNLLANPSFEMGADPWEMDSADGCEARFTVDKDDARDGEFSALVTVDKVADYGVQLGQKIPAGRVGGTYTFAVLAKAVGGPVTLGLRVERSAEPWDAPGELETATLQKDQWTELHITFKVDKPYPEGWFAFVHCGQAKSRFRLDGARLYEGEYVAYQKEAQAVAADAGVRLFDTGAASANPLSAAALSQRSGWTQLPEDQVKHEFAGDAVFLNNRVAVALRRGGHGAELYSAGAEGWKERAVLVPVGQGPTDPGKMQLSSVKVVENNPGVVKVEAAFQAEGKPLDVGYELKTGQLYVKTEPKEGVRALRVEAACRFAVMPDFFADDIMLDATELPVARAELPSENFLLEMLEGNDALLMSVWTEQDEDVAVTLSGQEAAKRIDGAEIQYGAKGNVWVAVMTAPQIWHVRDIGQGDMKKVIPLDWKQPYPAVWRVDWHRTDRLADSWEMIMERPDGAFAKYGWFRGMDEVPADRTRWATVLGDFLYPCWIDKDGRGNLQPQPFRQRARFEGPTLIYPIMRLGGTPLDAYTVVDVVRATLGVGPCEYVLDVEGQRAHSMGIATCACRDTLTPIYEQHQQKQHKAEIEQALTDVMVFVRHIRSRIETYVTFGHDLSKYLADYRQAHPELAEQIGQLEQLTTVIDRRYDAARERMKTPDQAQELVDAFRKEHLTDETPQAADACKEFTTALVHIGSSQDNLVGACRQAVKAIRQQAGIAMAMDDRMAELAKEIRKRTHEVLRSPAAHECAAH
;
A
#
# COMPACT_ATOMS: atom_id res chain seq x y z
N MET A 1 -8.22 -67.15 -28.39
CA MET A 1 -7.04 -67.96 -28.72
C MET A 1 -5.79 -67.20 -28.31
N ALA A 2 -5.01 -67.88 -27.43
CA ALA A 2 -3.58 -67.77 -27.13
C ALA A 2 -3.09 -66.40 -26.64
N ARG A 3 -2.77 -66.18 -25.33
CA ARG A 3 -1.67 -66.72 -24.49
C ARG A 3 -0.26 -66.45 -25.01
N ASN A 4 0.48 -65.61 -24.21
CA ASN A 4 1.71 -65.86 -23.43
C ASN A 4 2.30 -64.55 -23.04
N SER A 5 2.45 -64.15 -21.80
CA SER A 5 3.34 -64.51 -20.65
C SER A 5 4.82 -64.62 -21.01
N TRP A 6 5.65 -63.85 -20.34
CA TRP A 6 6.97 -64.17 -19.73
C TRP A 6 7.52 -62.91 -19.06
N THR A 7 7.46 -62.82 -17.81
CA THR A 7 8.32 -62.86 -16.60
C THR A 7 9.82 -62.57 -16.75
N ASP A 8 10.24 -61.73 -15.82
CA ASP A 8 11.50 -61.69 -15.07
C ASP A 8 12.83 -61.34 -15.78
N ARG A 9 13.43 -60.26 -15.28
CA ARG A 9 14.69 -60.33 -14.54
C ARG A 9 15.08 -59.01 -13.89
N MET A 10 15.07 -59.04 -12.53
CA MET A 10 15.85 -58.19 -11.66
C MET A 10 17.33 -58.20 -12.03
N VAL A 11 17.97 -57.01 -12.11
CA VAL A 11 19.39 -56.85 -11.86
C VAL A 11 19.58 -55.79 -10.80
N LEU A 12 19.92 -56.26 -9.62
CA LEU A 12 20.38 -55.53 -8.47
C LEU A 12 21.84 -55.14 -8.71
N ALA A 13 22.13 -53.84 -8.86
CA ALA A 13 23.49 -53.32 -8.80
C ALA A 13 23.67 -52.59 -7.48
N VAL A 14 24.30 -53.26 -6.53
CA VAL A 14 24.79 -52.68 -5.26
C VAL A 14 26.07 -51.94 -5.59
N PHE A 15 26.06 -50.61 -5.45
CA PHE A 15 27.27 -49.81 -5.29
C PHE A 15 27.37 -49.39 -3.82
N VAL A 16 28.30 -50.04 -3.13
CA VAL A 16 28.80 -49.59 -1.84
C VAL A 16 29.84 -48.49 -2.13
N VAL A 17 29.52 -47.27 -1.75
CA VAL A 17 30.52 -46.19 -1.62
C VAL A 17 30.56 -45.81 -0.15
N LEU A 18 31.69 -46.06 0.44
CA LEU A 18 32.06 -45.55 1.77
C LEU A 18 32.10 -44.01 1.68
N ALA A 19 31.15 -43.37 2.33
CA ALA A 19 31.17 -41.95 2.57
C ALA A 19 31.62 -41.67 3.98
N GLY A 20 32.67 -40.87 4.08
CA GLY A 20 33.12 -40.29 5.34
C GLY A 20 32.03 -39.41 5.94
N ALA A 21 31.80 -39.62 7.23
CA ALA A 21 30.90 -38.79 8.01
C ALA A 21 31.42 -37.37 8.16
N ALA A 22 30.88 -36.47 7.36
CA ALA A 22 30.78 -35.04 7.73
C ALA A 22 29.30 -34.79 7.99
N GLY A 23 28.95 -34.69 9.26
CA GLY A 23 27.59 -34.36 9.68
C GLY A 23 27.20 -32.98 9.26
N LEU A 24 26.57 -32.86 8.09
CA LEU A 24 25.69 -31.76 7.78
C LEU A 24 24.34 -32.11 8.46
N ALA A 25 24.14 -31.52 9.62
CA ALA A 25 22.81 -31.38 10.18
C ALA A 25 22.05 -30.51 9.15
N LEU A 26 21.26 -31.16 8.31
CA LEU A 26 20.10 -30.53 7.67
C LEU A 26 19.22 -30.07 8.82
N ALA A 27 19.37 -28.80 9.22
CA ALA A 27 18.34 -28.11 9.96
C ALA A 27 17.08 -28.25 9.09
N ALA A 28 16.15 -29.08 9.53
CA ALA A 28 14.80 -29.07 9.02
C ALA A 28 14.34 -27.63 9.10
N ASP A 29 14.09 -27.02 7.97
CA ASP A 29 13.39 -25.75 7.85
C ASP A 29 12.03 -25.96 8.53
N ALA A 30 11.98 -25.65 9.82
CA ALA A 30 10.74 -25.63 10.57
C ALA A 30 9.97 -24.46 10.00
N GLN A 31 9.10 -24.75 9.04
CA GLN A 31 8.17 -23.83 8.43
C GLN A 31 7.50 -23.06 9.57
N ARG A 32 7.83 -21.79 9.75
CA ARG A 32 7.30 -20.96 10.82
C ARG A 32 5.78 -20.96 10.69
N PRO A 33 5.03 -21.27 11.75
CA PRO A 33 3.58 -21.25 11.70
C PRO A 33 3.14 -19.82 11.38
N GLY A 34 2.22 -19.67 10.43
CA GLY A 34 1.67 -18.36 10.05
C GLY A 34 1.00 -17.70 11.25
N ASN A 35 1.34 -16.43 11.52
CA ASN A 35 0.67 -15.65 12.57
C ASN A 35 -0.77 -15.34 12.15
N LEU A 36 -1.74 -15.68 12.99
CA LEU A 36 -3.16 -15.43 12.74
C LEU A 36 -3.58 -14.00 13.09
N LEU A 37 -2.75 -13.26 13.85
CA LEU A 37 -3.00 -11.87 14.22
C LEU A 37 -2.53 -10.93 13.11
N ALA A 38 -3.32 -9.92 12.84
CA ALA A 38 -2.94 -8.82 11.95
C ALA A 38 -2.24 -7.71 12.75
N ASN A 39 -1.34 -6.97 12.10
CA ASN A 39 -0.59 -5.87 12.72
C ASN A 39 -0.03 -6.23 14.13
N PRO A 40 0.73 -7.31 14.24
CA PRO A 40 1.11 -7.89 15.52
C PRO A 40 2.08 -7.02 16.34
N SER A 41 2.79 -6.12 15.69
CA SER A 41 3.78 -5.21 16.28
C SER A 41 3.38 -3.74 16.17
N PHE A 42 2.09 -3.47 15.92
CA PHE A 42 1.51 -2.13 15.88
C PHE A 42 2.12 -1.18 14.83
N GLU A 43 2.87 -1.68 13.87
CA GLU A 43 3.56 -0.89 12.83
C GLU A 43 2.61 -0.11 11.91
N MET A 44 1.35 -0.51 11.86
CA MET A 44 0.28 0.15 11.09
C MET A 44 -0.72 0.91 11.99
N GLY A 45 -0.31 1.31 13.19
CA GLY A 45 -1.18 1.96 14.17
C GLY A 45 -2.01 0.98 15.02
N ALA A 46 -3.16 1.41 15.52
CA ALA A 46 -3.97 0.63 16.45
C ALA A 46 -4.79 -0.48 15.77
N ASP A 47 -5.18 -0.32 14.52
CA ASP A 47 -6.04 -1.25 13.80
C ASP A 47 -5.34 -2.59 13.45
N PRO A 48 -5.95 -3.76 13.61
CA PRO A 48 -7.32 -4.05 14.06
C PRO A 48 -7.44 -4.42 15.56
N TRP A 49 -6.59 -3.89 16.42
CA TRP A 49 -6.65 -4.14 17.86
C TRP A 49 -7.83 -3.41 18.48
N GLU A 50 -8.62 -4.13 19.25
CA GLU A 50 -9.81 -3.62 19.94
C GLU A 50 -9.59 -3.64 21.46
N MET A 51 -9.97 -2.54 22.12
CA MET A 51 -10.03 -2.52 23.58
C MET A 51 -11.47 -2.79 24.01
N ASP A 52 -11.69 -3.91 24.70
CA ASP A 52 -12.93 -4.20 25.40
C ASP A 52 -12.71 -4.01 26.90
N SER A 53 -13.68 -3.44 27.59
CA SER A 53 -13.60 -3.17 29.00
C SER A 53 -14.95 -3.21 29.68
N ALA A 54 -14.99 -3.70 30.92
CA ALA A 54 -16.19 -3.71 31.71
C ALA A 54 -16.72 -2.31 31.98
N ASP A 55 -18.04 -2.19 32.14
CA ASP A 55 -18.69 -0.94 32.53
C ASP A 55 -18.09 -0.38 33.83
N GLY A 56 -17.66 0.87 33.77
CA GLY A 56 -17.01 1.56 34.90
C GLY A 56 -15.48 1.44 34.95
N CYS A 57 -14.85 0.76 33.98
CA CYS A 57 -13.42 0.89 33.73
C CYS A 57 -13.10 2.27 33.11
N GLU A 58 -11.89 2.74 33.36
CA GLU A 58 -11.30 3.90 32.69
C GLU A 58 -9.95 3.46 32.14
N ALA A 59 -9.89 3.25 30.85
CA ALA A 59 -8.69 2.78 30.16
C ALA A 59 -8.60 3.35 28.74
N ARG A 60 -7.37 3.43 28.22
CA ARG A 60 -7.10 3.81 26.84
C ARG A 60 -5.81 3.16 26.35
N PHE A 61 -5.64 3.02 25.07
CA PHE A 61 -4.35 2.70 24.47
C PHE A 61 -4.02 3.63 23.31
N THR A 62 -2.73 3.83 23.09
CA THR A 62 -2.16 4.61 21.99
C THR A 62 -0.99 3.84 21.42
N VAL A 63 -0.69 4.08 20.16
CA VAL A 63 0.49 3.51 19.50
C VAL A 63 1.50 4.62 19.29
N ASP A 64 2.73 4.42 19.73
CA ASP A 64 3.81 5.40 19.64
C ASP A 64 5.18 4.74 19.41
N LYS A 65 6.21 5.56 19.14
CA LYS A 65 7.60 5.16 18.90
C LYS A 65 8.51 5.22 20.12
N ASP A 66 7.99 5.54 21.30
CA ASP A 66 8.84 5.83 22.46
C ASP A 66 9.64 4.63 22.94
N ASP A 67 9.10 3.42 22.77
CA ASP A 67 9.74 2.19 23.24
C ASP A 67 9.10 0.96 22.58
N ALA A 68 9.69 0.45 21.54
CA ALA A 68 9.28 -0.75 20.83
C ALA A 68 10.29 -1.90 21.00
N ARG A 69 9.79 -3.13 20.94
CA ARG A 69 10.63 -4.34 20.98
C ARG A 69 10.74 -5.01 19.63
N ASP A 70 9.69 -4.91 18.83
CA ASP A 70 9.59 -5.46 17.48
C ASP A 70 9.16 -4.34 16.52
N GLY A 71 10.01 -3.96 15.58
CA GLY A 71 9.78 -2.81 14.71
C GLY A 71 10.08 -1.45 15.38
N GLU A 72 9.29 -0.44 15.02
CA GLU A 72 9.44 0.96 15.49
C GLU A 72 8.34 1.40 16.46
N PHE A 73 7.18 0.72 16.46
CA PHE A 73 6.01 1.09 17.24
C PHE A 73 5.66 0.05 18.30
N SER A 74 4.97 0.45 19.33
CA SER A 74 4.34 -0.43 20.31
C SER A 74 3.05 0.19 20.85
N ALA A 75 2.12 -0.63 21.35
CA ALA A 75 0.92 -0.12 22.01
C ALA A 75 1.21 0.23 23.47
N LEU A 76 0.91 1.45 23.89
CA LEU A 76 0.92 1.88 25.29
C LEU A 76 -0.51 1.85 25.83
N VAL A 77 -0.77 0.97 26.79
CA VAL A 77 -2.04 0.86 27.50
C VAL A 77 -1.95 1.56 28.83
N THR A 78 -2.94 2.39 29.14
CA THR A 78 -3.10 3.06 30.44
C THR A 78 -4.46 2.67 31.02
N VAL A 79 -4.46 2.15 32.24
CA VAL A 79 -5.64 1.73 32.98
C VAL A 79 -5.72 2.54 34.25
N ASP A 80 -6.62 3.49 34.30
CA ASP A 80 -6.79 4.39 35.48
C ASP A 80 -7.74 3.76 36.51
N LYS A 81 -8.80 3.06 36.05
CA LYS A 81 -9.78 2.42 36.91
C LYS A 81 -10.24 1.08 36.33
N VAL A 82 -10.50 0.12 37.19
CA VAL A 82 -10.96 -1.23 36.83
C VAL A 82 -12.27 -1.55 37.53
N ALA A 83 -13.16 -2.21 36.83
CA ALA A 83 -14.41 -2.79 37.35
C ALA A 83 -14.60 -4.18 36.69
N ASP A 84 -15.37 -5.04 37.35
CA ASP A 84 -15.80 -6.38 36.88
C ASP A 84 -14.67 -7.18 36.22
N TYR A 85 -14.81 -7.58 34.94
CA TYR A 85 -13.81 -8.38 34.23
C TYR A 85 -12.58 -7.60 33.76
N GLY A 86 -12.52 -6.28 34.02
CA GLY A 86 -11.33 -5.48 33.74
C GLY A 86 -11.24 -4.98 32.29
N VAL A 87 -10.01 -4.90 31.79
CA VAL A 87 -9.66 -4.36 30.47
C VAL A 87 -9.01 -5.45 29.62
N GLN A 88 -9.46 -5.58 28.40
CA GLN A 88 -8.99 -6.54 27.41
C GLN A 88 -8.54 -5.79 26.15
N LEU A 89 -7.31 -6.00 25.68
CA LEU A 89 -6.84 -5.51 24.39
C LEU A 89 -6.53 -6.70 23.50
N GLY A 90 -7.25 -6.85 22.41
CA GLY A 90 -7.16 -8.05 21.58
C GLY A 90 -7.69 -7.90 20.16
N GLN A 91 -7.80 -9.04 19.48
CA GLN A 91 -8.33 -9.12 18.11
C GLN A 91 -9.33 -10.27 17.98
N LYS A 92 -10.39 -10.02 17.21
CA LYS A 92 -11.31 -11.07 16.75
C LYS A 92 -10.77 -11.70 15.47
N ILE A 93 -10.61 -13.01 15.48
CA ILE A 93 -10.02 -13.78 14.39
C ILE A 93 -10.82 -15.05 14.11
N PRO A 94 -10.70 -15.65 12.92
CA PRO A 94 -11.23 -16.98 12.67
C PRO A 94 -10.66 -18.00 13.64
N ALA A 95 -11.48 -18.94 14.09
CA ALA A 95 -11.01 -20.01 14.97
C ALA A 95 -10.13 -21.02 14.23
N GLY A 96 -9.20 -21.61 14.96
CA GLY A 96 -8.39 -22.72 14.48
C GLY A 96 -9.18 -24.02 14.34
N ARG A 97 -8.58 -25.01 13.69
CA ARG A 97 -9.19 -26.33 13.44
C ARG A 97 -9.29 -27.15 14.71
N VAL A 98 -10.35 -27.93 14.83
CA VAL A 98 -10.53 -28.89 15.92
C VAL A 98 -9.40 -29.94 15.92
N GLY A 99 -8.86 -30.20 17.09
CA GLY A 99 -7.72 -31.09 17.29
C GLY A 99 -6.35 -30.44 17.09
N GLY A 100 -6.30 -29.21 16.58
CA GLY A 100 -5.07 -28.44 16.44
C GLY A 100 -4.56 -27.92 17.80
N THR A 101 -3.25 -27.81 17.95
CA THR A 101 -2.59 -27.10 19.06
C THR A 101 -2.21 -25.73 18.61
N TYR A 102 -2.48 -24.69 19.42
CA TYR A 102 -2.20 -23.30 19.10
C TYR A 102 -1.47 -22.63 20.25
N THR A 103 -0.62 -21.66 19.92
CA THR A 103 0.07 -20.84 20.91
C THR A 103 -0.25 -19.36 20.65
N PHE A 104 -0.69 -18.66 21.70
CA PHE A 104 -0.79 -17.20 21.73
C PHE A 104 0.31 -16.64 22.62
N ALA A 105 1.13 -15.76 22.09
CA ALA A 105 2.25 -15.11 22.76
C ALA A 105 2.28 -13.61 22.47
N VAL A 106 2.74 -12.79 23.42
CA VAL A 106 2.91 -11.35 23.27
C VAL A 106 4.08 -10.86 24.09
N LEU A 107 4.84 -9.92 23.57
CA LEU A 107 5.82 -9.17 24.34
C LEU A 107 5.12 -8.06 25.12
N ALA A 108 5.38 -7.98 26.40
CA ALA A 108 4.78 -7.00 27.29
C ALA A 108 5.82 -6.36 28.22
N LYS A 109 5.62 -5.09 28.57
CA LYS A 109 6.52 -4.33 29.42
C LYS A 109 5.73 -3.44 30.37
N ALA A 110 5.97 -3.53 31.67
CA ALA A 110 5.37 -2.64 32.65
C ALA A 110 6.04 -1.27 32.64
N VAL A 111 5.26 -0.20 32.67
CA VAL A 111 5.73 1.21 32.67
C VAL A 111 5.42 1.85 34.02
N GLY A 112 6.45 2.32 34.72
CA GLY A 112 6.31 3.03 36.00
C GLY A 112 6.28 2.14 37.25
N GLY A 113 5.70 0.98 37.20
CA GLY A 113 5.61 0.01 38.31
C GLY A 113 5.27 -1.40 37.79
N PRO A 114 5.32 -2.44 38.64
CA PRO A 114 4.95 -3.79 38.24
C PRO A 114 3.47 -3.88 37.88
N VAL A 115 3.15 -4.67 36.84
CA VAL A 115 1.79 -4.87 36.35
C VAL A 115 1.54 -6.37 36.13
N THR A 116 0.40 -6.85 36.60
CA THR A 116 -0.03 -8.24 36.35
C THR A 116 -0.95 -8.29 35.12
N LEU A 117 -0.55 -9.04 34.12
CA LEU A 117 -1.29 -9.27 32.88
C LEU A 117 -1.63 -10.75 32.72
N GLY A 118 -2.71 -11.02 32.00
CA GLY A 118 -3.08 -12.37 31.58
C GLY A 118 -3.25 -12.45 30.08
N LEU A 119 -3.13 -13.66 29.51
CA LEU A 119 -3.46 -13.95 28.13
C LEU A 119 -4.64 -14.90 28.07
N ARG A 120 -5.54 -14.69 27.11
CA ARG A 120 -6.66 -15.58 26.88
C ARG A 120 -7.05 -15.62 25.41
N VAL A 121 -7.53 -16.77 24.98
CA VAL A 121 -8.22 -16.96 23.73
C VAL A 121 -9.59 -17.54 24.04
N GLU A 122 -10.64 -16.86 23.69
CA GLU A 122 -12.01 -17.32 23.94
C GLU A 122 -12.88 -17.21 22.69
N ARG A 123 -14.07 -17.77 22.71
CA ARG A 123 -15.09 -17.58 21.67
C ARG A 123 -15.42 -16.10 21.58
N SER A 124 -15.56 -15.58 20.35
CA SER A 124 -15.88 -14.15 20.13
C SER A 124 -17.35 -13.78 20.39
N ALA A 125 -18.16 -14.72 20.93
CA ALA A 125 -19.57 -14.53 21.26
C ALA A 125 -19.96 -15.43 22.45
N GLU A 126 -21.13 -15.17 23.07
CA GLU A 126 -21.68 -16.05 24.11
C GLU A 126 -21.66 -17.52 23.70
N PRO A 127 -21.30 -18.44 24.60
CA PRO A 127 -21.13 -18.29 26.06
C PRO A 127 -19.70 -17.92 26.53
N TRP A 128 -18.84 -17.33 25.69
CA TRP A 128 -17.48 -16.87 26.03
C TRP A 128 -16.54 -17.96 26.53
N ASP A 129 -16.79 -19.19 26.18
CA ASP A 129 -15.95 -20.32 26.55
C ASP A 129 -14.61 -20.29 25.83
N ALA A 130 -13.55 -20.63 26.55
CA ALA A 130 -12.18 -20.47 26.08
C ALA A 130 -11.54 -21.82 25.76
N PRO A 131 -10.91 -21.99 24.59
CA PRO A 131 -10.03 -23.14 24.34
C PRO A 131 -8.73 -23.07 25.13
N GLY A 132 -8.28 -21.85 25.52
CA GLY A 132 -7.10 -21.61 26.35
C GLY A 132 -7.48 -20.96 27.68
N GLU A 133 -6.91 -21.44 28.79
CA GLU A 133 -7.11 -20.85 30.10
C GLU A 133 -6.28 -19.57 30.25
N LEU A 134 -6.79 -18.65 31.10
CA LEU A 134 -6.10 -17.41 31.40
C LEU A 134 -4.89 -17.69 32.29
N GLU A 135 -3.71 -17.51 31.75
CA GLU A 135 -2.48 -17.47 32.53
C GLU A 135 -2.10 -16.04 32.88
N THR A 136 -1.68 -15.79 34.12
CA THR A 136 -1.27 -14.46 34.58
C THR A 136 0.20 -14.44 34.94
N ALA A 137 0.85 -13.32 34.60
CA ALA A 137 2.23 -13.06 34.99
C ALA A 137 2.40 -11.61 35.45
N THR A 138 3.25 -11.40 36.46
CA THR A 138 3.59 -10.07 36.93
C THR A 138 4.86 -9.59 36.24
N LEU A 139 4.70 -8.57 35.42
CA LEU A 139 5.80 -7.89 34.72
C LEU A 139 6.58 -7.00 35.69
N GLN A 140 7.89 -7.05 35.56
CA GLN A 140 8.76 -6.13 36.25
C GLN A 140 8.86 -4.79 35.48
N LYS A 141 9.04 -3.72 36.25
CA LYS A 141 9.16 -2.37 35.66
C LYS A 141 10.24 -2.31 34.58
N ASP A 142 9.92 -1.70 33.47
CA ASP A 142 10.83 -1.37 32.36
C ASP A 142 11.58 -2.56 31.71
N GLN A 143 11.06 -3.80 31.91
CA GLN A 143 11.60 -5.01 31.32
C GLN A 143 10.60 -5.63 30.34
N TRP A 144 11.00 -5.82 29.08
CA TRP A 144 10.23 -6.58 28.13
C TRP A 144 10.24 -8.07 28.47
N THR A 145 9.06 -8.64 28.63
CA THR A 145 8.85 -10.06 28.99
C THR A 145 7.87 -10.66 27.98
N GLU A 146 8.14 -11.87 27.52
CA GLU A 146 7.20 -12.59 26.68
C GLU A 146 6.21 -13.37 27.55
N LEU A 147 4.93 -13.15 27.31
CA LEU A 147 3.83 -13.93 27.87
C LEU A 147 3.34 -14.88 26.79
N HIS A 148 2.96 -16.14 27.17
CA HIS A 148 2.38 -17.08 26.21
C HIS A 148 1.43 -18.07 26.88
N ILE A 149 0.49 -18.57 26.09
CA ILE A 149 -0.36 -19.72 26.41
C ILE A 149 -0.35 -20.68 25.21
N THR A 150 -0.34 -21.99 25.49
CA THR A 150 -0.51 -23.01 24.46
C THR A 150 -1.74 -23.84 24.82
N PHE A 151 -2.61 -24.07 23.85
CA PHE A 151 -3.90 -24.76 24.07
C PHE A 151 -4.26 -25.66 22.89
N LYS A 152 -5.13 -26.63 23.14
CA LYS A 152 -5.65 -27.54 22.12
C LYS A 152 -7.13 -27.25 21.90
N VAL A 153 -7.52 -27.19 20.64
CA VAL A 153 -8.91 -26.94 20.24
C VAL A 153 -9.69 -28.25 20.33
N ASP A 154 -10.63 -28.32 21.24
CA ASP A 154 -11.42 -29.55 21.55
C ASP A 154 -12.76 -29.60 20.79
N LYS A 155 -13.29 -28.47 20.35
CA LYS A 155 -14.58 -28.32 19.68
C LYS A 155 -14.57 -27.18 18.65
N PRO A 156 -15.56 -27.10 17.76
CA PRO A 156 -15.65 -26.00 16.80
C PRO A 156 -16.07 -24.69 17.47
N TYR A 157 -15.52 -23.57 16.98
CA TYR A 157 -15.85 -22.19 17.37
C TYR A 157 -16.28 -21.41 16.11
N PRO A 158 -17.51 -21.58 15.64
CA PRO A 158 -17.95 -21.01 14.37
C PRO A 158 -17.98 -19.46 14.37
N GLU A 159 -18.13 -18.84 15.54
CA GLU A 159 -18.10 -17.38 15.72
C GLU A 159 -16.67 -16.81 15.71
N GLY A 160 -15.66 -17.67 15.67
CA GLY A 160 -14.26 -17.28 15.76
C GLY A 160 -13.75 -17.14 17.19
N TRP A 161 -12.56 -16.60 17.33
CA TRP A 161 -11.88 -16.37 18.61
C TRP A 161 -11.67 -14.86 18.84
N PHE A 162 -11.68 -14.49 20.12
CA PHE A 162 -11.12 -13.25 20.62
C PHE A 162 -9.84 -13.58 21.39
N ALA A 163 -8.69 -13.17 20.86
CA ALA A 163 -7.38 -13.35 21.47
C ALA A 163 -6.94 -12.03 22.08
N PHE A 164 -6.71 -11.98 23.39
CA PHE A 164 -6.48 -10.72 24.09
C PHE A 164 -5.50 -10.81 25.25
N VAL A 165 -4.96 -9.65 25.59
CA VAL A 165 -4.23 -9.38 26.84
C VAL A 165 -5.19 -8.75 27.83
N HIS A 166 -5.27 -9.32 29.01
CA HIS A 166 -6.16 -8.89 30.10
C HIS A 166 -5.40 -8.13 31.18
N CYS A 167 -5.98 -7.02 31.64
CA CYS A 167 -5.50 -6.26 32.81
C CYS A 167 -6.63 -6.01 33.81
N GLY A 168 -6.53 -6.59 35.00
CA GLY A 168 -7.42 -6.37 36.14
C GLY A 168 -6.85 -5.43 37.20
N GLN A 169 -5.81 -4.65 36.90
CA GLN A 169 -5.10 -3.80 37.86
C GLN A 169 -5.29 -2.32 37.54
N ALA A 170 -5.95 -1.59 38.40
CA ALA A 170 -6.08 -0.13 38.31
C ALA A 170 -4.74 0.60 38.51
N LYS A 171 -4.64 1.81 37.95
CA LYS A 171 -3.44 2.68 38.01
C LYS A 171 -2.21 1.98 37.43
N SER A 172 -2.41 1.22 36.35
CA SER A 172 -1.35 0.50 35.66
C SER A 172 -1.07 1.09 34.27
N ARG A 173 0.18 0.95 33.84
CA ARG A 173 0.61 1.29 32.49
C ARG A 173 1.52 0.19 31.98
N PHE A 174 1.31 -0.22 30.75
CA PHE A 174 2.14 -1.26 30.12
C PHE A 174 2.17 -1.08 28.60
N ARG A 175 3.21 -1.65 27.99
CA ARG A 175 3.34 -1.72 26.54
C ARG A 175 3.14 -3.14 26.08
N LEU A 176 2.59 -3.28 24.87
CA LEU A 176 2.45 -4.53 24.15
C LEU A 176 3.11 -4.42 22.78
N ASP A 177 3.71 -5.53 22.33
CA ASP A 177 4.42 -5.59 21.07
C ASP A 177 4.60 -7.05 20.61
N GLY A 178 4.92 -7.29 19.33
CA GLY A 178 5.31 -8.60 18.82
C GLY A 178 4.34 -9.73 19.15
N ALA A 179 3.03 -9.51 19.05
CA ALA A 179 2.01 -10.48 19.36
C ALA A 179 1.95 -11.60 18.30
N ARG A 180 1.79 -12.84 18.71
CA ARG A 180 1.78 -14.01 17.81
C ARG A 180 0.72 -15.00 18.25
N LEU A 181 -0.16 -15.38 17.33
CA LEU A 181 -1.06 -16.52 17.50
C LEU A 181 -0.89 -17.44 16.29
N TYR A 182 -0.46 -18.68 16.53
CA TYR A 182 -0.09 -19.60 15.48
C TYR A 182 -0.39 -21.05 15.84
N GLU A 183 -0.51 -21.92 14.85
CA GLU A 183 -0.65 -23.34 15.06
C GLU A 183 0.71 -23.96 15.41
N GLY A 184 0.80 -24.64 16.54
CA GLY A 184 1.99 -25.31 17.04
C GLY A 184 2.24 -25.06 18.53
N GLU A 185 3.25 -25.77 19.07
CA GLU A 185 3.77 -25.58 20.41
C GLU A 185 4.52 -24.26 20.55
N TYR A 186 4.66 -23.77 21.78
CA TYR A 186 5.34 -22.53 22.05
C TYR A 186 6.79 -22.52 21.55
N VAL A 187 7.10 -21.48 20.80
CA VAL A 187 8.45 -21.12 20.39
C VAL A 187 8.74 -19.74 20.94
N ALA A 188 9.78 -19.62 21.78
CA ALA A 188 10.16 -18.34 22.38
C ALA A 188 10.37 -17.27 21.30
N TYR A 189 9.96 -16.03 21.61
CA TYR A 189 10.21 -14.90 20.75
C TYR A 189 11.72 -14.76 20.53
N GLN A 190 12.12 -15.05 19.37
CA GLN A 190 13.41 -14.62 18.88
C GLN A 190 13.14 -13.34 18.14
N LYS A 191 13.70 -12.22 18.62
CA LYS A 191 13.66 -10.99 17.83
C LYS A 191 14.09 -11.41 16.44
N GLU A 192 13.14 -11.42 15.49
CA GLU A 192 13.42 -11.89 14.12
C GLU A 192 14.61 -11.19 13.50
N ALA A 193 14.91 -10.00 14.02
CA ALA A 193 16.17 -9.33 13.83
C ALA A 193 17.43 -10.15 14.16
N GLN A 194 17.40 -11.24 14.90
CA GLN A 194 18.62 -11.97 15.22
C GLN A 194 18.82 -13.31 14.50
N ALA A 195 17.81 -14.01 14.07
CA ALA A 195 17.99 -15.25 13.28
C ALA A 195 17.79 -15.00 11.76
N VAL A 196 16.89 -14.12 11.37
CA VAL A 196 16.85 -13.51 10.04
C VAL A 196 17.98 -12.46 9.92
N ALA A 197 18.45 -11.85 11.00
CA ALA A 197 19.46 -10.79 11.02
C ALA A 197 20.91 -11.28 10.88
N ALA A 198 21.24 -12.52 11.10
CA ALA A 198 22.53 -13.02 10.62
C ALA A 198 22.57 -13.06 9.07
N ASP A 199 21.40 -13.15 8.41
CA ASP A 199 21.28 -13.18 6.94
C ASP A 199 20.51 -11.97 6.34
N ALA A 200 19.82 -11.19 7.13
CA ALA A 200 19.03 -10.02 6.70
C ALA A 200 19.73 -8.68 6.86
N GLY A 201 20.85 -8.62 7.57
CA GLY A 201 21.67 -7.40 7.66
C GLY A 201 22.14 -6.95 6.29
N VAL A 202 22.21 -5.65 6.08
CA VAL A 202 22.82 -5.12 4.86
C VAL A 202 24.30 -5.38 4.87
N ARG A 203 24.82 -5.90 3.77
CA ARG A 203 26.24 -6.23 3.60
C ARG A 203 26.79 -5.57 2.35
N LEU A 204 27.99 -5.05 2.44
CA LEU A 204 28.71 -4.42 1.34
C LEU A 204 29.88 -5.31 0.90
N PHE A 205 30.00 -5.51 -0.41
CA PHE A 205 31.00 -6.36 -1.03
C PHE A 205 31.80 -5.62 -2.10
N ASP A 206 33.06 -5.99 -2.23
CA ASP A 206 33.89 -5.74 -3.42
C ASP A 206 33.96 -7.05 -4.20
N THR A 207 33.57 -7.05 -5.47
CA THR A 207 33.62 -8.25 -6.31
C THR A 207 35.05 -8.68 -6.68
N GLY A 208 36.05 -7.84 -6.41
CA GLY A 208 37.46 -8.09 -6.70
C GLY A 208 37.87 -7.94 -8.16
N ALA A 209 36.89 -7.97 -9.08
CA ALA A 209 37.07 -7.74 -10.51
C ALA A 209 35.84 -7.09 -11.11
N ALA A 210 36.02 -6.19 -12.07
CA ALA A 210 34.93 -5.57 -12.79
C ALA A 210 34.19 -6.56 -13.69
N SER A 211 32.87 -6.59 -13.61
CA SER A 211 32.00 -7.43 -14.43
C SER A 211 31.66 -6.76 -15.77
N ALA A 212 31.88 -7.48 -16.87
CA ALA A 212 31.56 -6.96 -18.20
C ALA A 212 30.05 -6.87 -18.47
N ASN A 213 29.25 -7.75 -17.84
CA ASN A 213 27.81 -7.85 -18.00
C ASN A 213 27.10 -7.70 -16.63
N PRO A 214 25.79 -7.45 -16.58
CA PRO A 214 25.00 -7.50 -15.35
C PRO A 214 25.24 -8.79 -14.57
N LEU A 215 25.16 -8.70 -13.24
CA LEU A 215 25.46 -9.82 -12.37
C LEU A 215 24.42 -10.92 -12.49
N SER A 216 24.86 -12.16 -12.66
CA SER A 216 23.93 -13.29 -12.70
C SER A 216 23.36 -13.63 -11.32
N ALA A 217 22.22 -14.31 -11.29
CA ALA A 217 21.64 -14.83 -10.05
C ALA A 217 22.62 -15.71 -9.26
N ALA A 218 23.44 -16.51 -9.97
CA ALA A 218 24.47 -17.34 -9.35
C ALA A 218 25.58 -16.50 -8.70
N ALA A 219 26.02 -15.43 -9.34
CA ALA A 219 27.04 -14.53 -8.79
C ALA A 219 26.54 -13.86 -7.50
N LEU A 220 25.32 -13.34 -7.48
CA LEU A 220 24.70 -12.71 -6.31
C LEU A 220 24.42 -13.71 -5.16
N SER A 221 24.12 -14.97 -5.49
CA SER A 221 23.87 -16.00 -4.49
C SER A 221 25.17 -16.55 -3.89
N GLN A 222 26.14 -16.92 -4.75
CA GLN A 222 27.35 -17.62 -4.35
C GLN A 222 28.47 -16.68 -3.89
N ARG A 223 28.55 -15.48 -4.47
CA ARG A 223 29.55 -14.44 -4.13
C ARG A 223 30.99 -14.96 -4.11
N SER A 224 31.27 -15.92 -4.99
CA SER A 224 32.58 -16.56 -5.05
C SER A 224 33.67 -15.57 -5.46
N GLY A 225 34.68 -15.42 -4.64
CA GLY A 225 35.79 -14.47 -4.87
C GLY A 225 35.45 -13.04 -4.44
N TRP A 226 34.27 -12.75 -3.90
CA TRP A 226 33.93 -11.44 -3.39
C TRP A 226 34.49 -11.25 -1.97
N THR A 227 34.87 -10.01 -1.65
CA THR A 227 35.31 -9.62 -0.32
C THR A 227 34.21 -8.81 0.34
N GLN A 228 33.67 -9.30 1.46
CA GLN A 228 32.78 -8.52 2.29
C GLN A 228 33.57 -7.47 3.05
N LEU A 229 33.17 -6.21 2.99
CA LEU A 229 33.80 -5.15 3.77
C LEU A 229 33.38 -5.32 5.24
N PRO A 230 34.36 -5.26 6.16
CA PRO A 230 34.08 -5.23 7.59
C PRO A 230 33.16 -4.09 7.99
N GLU A 231 32.39 -4.30 9.05
CA GLU A 231 31.55 -3.25 9.64
C GLU A 231 32.37 -2.02 10.00
N ASP A 232 31.78 -0.83 9.86
CA ASP A 232 32.42 0.48 10.09
C ASP A 232 33.60 0.82 9.17
N GLN A 233 33.92 -0.05 8.21
CA GLN A 233 34.92 0.28 7.21
C GLN A 233 34.38 1.20 6.14
N VAL A 234 34.69 2.49 6.22
CA VAL A 234 34.28 3.50 5.23
C VAL A 234 35.40 3.90 4.26
N LYS A 235 36.67 3.55 4.57
CA LYS A 235 37.79 3.77 3.66
C LYS A 235 38.10 2.50 2.90
N HIS A 236 37.67 2.44 1.65
CA HIS A 236 37.90 1.32 0.75
C HIS A 236 37.97 1.81 -0.70
N GLU A 237 38.95 1.30 -1.43
CA GLU A 237 39.07 1.46 -2.88
C GLU A 237 38.64 0.13 -3.53
N PHE A 238 37.50 0.16 -4.22
CA PHE A 238 36.98 -1.04 -4.86
C PHE A 238 37.90 -1.51 -5.98
N ALA A 239 38.35 -2.75 -5.92
CA ALA A 239 39.08 -3.40 -6.99
C ALA A 239 38.15 -3.81 -8.15
N GLY A 240 36.96 -4.29 -7.81
CA GLY A 240 35.93 -4.68 -8.71
C GLY A 240 34.72 -3.75 -8.69
N ASP A 241 33.54 -4.35 -8.75
CA ASP A 241 32.26 -3.69 -8.63
C ASP A 241 31.84 -3.61 -7.15
N ALA A 242 31.15 -2.55 -6.75
CA ALA A 242 30.58 -2.43 -5.41
C ALA A 242 29.17 -3.03 -5.39
N VAL A 243 28.91 -3.98 -4.49
CA VAL A 243 27.60 -4.61 -4.33
C VAL A 243 27.17 -4.55 -2.88
N PHE A 244 26.00 -3.98 -2.63
CA PHE A 244 25.40 -4.02 -1.30
C PHE A 244 24.00 -4.62 -1.37
N LEU A 245 23.69 -5.45 -0.40
CA LEU A 245 22.45 -6.22 -0.43
C LEU A 245 21.95 -6.59 0.98
N ASN A 246 20.67 -6.74 1.09
CA ASN A 246 19.98 -7.43 2.18
C ASN A 246 19.35 -8.73 1.63
N ASN A 247 18.42 -9.33 2.37
CA ASN A 247 17.73 -10.55 1.93
C ASN A 247 16.66 -10.34 0.86
N ARG A 248 16.35 -9.09 0.46
CA ARG A 248 15.27 -8.74 -0.49
C ARG A 248 15.79 -8.07 -1.75
N VAL A 249 16.72 -7.16 -1.60
CA VAL A 249 17.24 -6.31 -2.67
C VAL A 249 18.74 -6.32 -2.69
N ALA A 250 19.31 -6.25 -3.89
CA ALA A 250 20.73 -6.00 -4.10
C ALA A 250 20.91 -4.83 -5.05
N VAL A 251 21.94 -4.02 -4.80
CA VAL A 251 22.35 -2.92 -5.66
C VAL A 251 23.78 -3.18 -6.10
N ALA A 252 24.02 -3.17 -7.40
CA ALA A 252 25.35 -3.31 -7.98
C ALA A 252 25.76 -2.04 -8.70
N LEU A 253 26.88 -1.47 -8.29
CA LEU A 253 27.55 -0.36 -8.94
C LEU A 253 28.74 -0.92 -9.71
N ARG A 254 28.48 -1.28 -11.00
CA ARG A 254 29.51 -1.87 -11.86
C ARG A 254 30.34 -0.79 -12.55
N ARG A 255 31.63 -1.02 -12.64
CA ARG A 255 32.55 -0.10 -13.34
C ARG A 255 32.21 0.10 -14.81
N GLY A 256 31.67 -0.92 -15.47
CA GLY A 256 31.21 -0.85 -16.85
C GLY A 256 29.71 -0.50 -17.00
N GLY A 257 29.01 -0.24 -15.90
CA GLY A 257 27.59 0.13 -15.89
C GLY A 257 27.38 1.63 -16.06
N HIS A 258 26.20 1.98 -16.56
CA HIS A 258 25.76 3.37 -16.73
C HIS A 258 24.86 3.87 -15.59
N GLY A 259 24.61 3.03 -14.58
CA GLY A 259 23.79 3.32 -13.41
C GLY A 259 23.96 2.28 -12.32
N ALA A 260 23.18 2.38 -11.27
CA ALA A 260 23.08 1.36 -10.22
C ALA A 260 22.06 0.30 -10.62
N GLU A 261 22.49 -0.95 -10.76
CA GLU A 261 21.62 -2.07 -11.09
C GLU A 261 20.90 -2.55 -9.85
N LEU A 262 19.57 -2.62 -9.93
CA LEU A 262 18.69 -3.06 -8.86
C LEU A 262 18.20 -4.49 -9.11
N TYR A 263 18.47 -5.37 -8.18
CA TYR A 263 18.06 -6.76 -8.20
C TYR A 263 17.10 -7.03 -7.05
N SER A 264 16.16 -7.95 -7.25
CA SER A 264 15.31 -8.49 -6.19
C SER A 264 15.50 -9.98 -6.01
N ALA A 265 15.44 -10.45 -4.78
CA ALA A 265 15.32 -11.86 -4.46
C ALA A 265 13.89 -12.34 -4.76
N GLY A 266 13.75 -13.52 -5.33
CA GLY A 266 12.48 -14.18 -5.62
C GLY A 266 12.61 -15.70 -5.51
N ALA A 267 11.52 -16.42 -5.76
CA ALA A 267 11.50 -17.88 -5.69
C ALA A 267 12.52 -18.55 -6.64
N GLU A 268 12.84 -17.90 -7.74
CA GLU A 268 13.81 -18.38 -8.74
C GLU A 268 15.23 -17.83 -8.54
N GLY A 269 15.48 -17.16 -7.39
CA GLY A 269 16.74 -16.49 -7.08
C GLY A 269 16.72 -14.99 -7.41
N TRP A 270 17.92 -14.41 -7.55
CA TRP A 270 18.11 -13.00 -7.87
C TRP A 270 17.80 -12.71 -9.32
N LYS A 271 17.09 -11.59 -9.55
CA LYS A 271 16.72 -11.13 -10.88
C LYS A 271 16.89 -9.62 -10.98
N GLU A 272 17.53 -9.15 -12.04
CA GLU A 272 17.63 -7.73 -12.34
C GLU A 272 16.23 -7.17 -12.62
N ARG A 273 15.94 -5.99 -12.05
CA ARG A 273 14.61 -5.36 -12.14
C ARG A 273 14.64 -3.99 -12.76
N ALA A 274 15.70 -3.24 -12.49
CA ALA A 274 15.86 -1.89 -13.02
C ALA A 274 17.32 -1.45 -13.02
N VAL A 275 17.62 -0.40 -13.78
CA VAL A 275 18.86 0.37 -13.66
C VAL A 275 18.52 1.80 -13.26
N LEU A 276 19.15 2.29 -12.21
CA LEU A 276 18.96 3.61 -11.64
C LEU A 276 20.02 4.55 -12.19
N VAL A 277 19.65 5.38 -13.16
CA VAL A 277 20.57 6.20 -13.94
C VAL A 277 20.47 7.66 -13.51
N PRO A 278 21.56 8.30 -13.05
CA PRO A 278 21.53 9.72 -12.73
C PRO A 278 21.40 10.58 -13.99
N VAL A 279 20.57 11.61 -13.92
CA VAL A 279 20.33 12.53 -15.04
C VAL A 279 20.80 13.94 -14.64
N GLY A 280 21.67 14.52 -15.48
CA GLY A 280 22.19 15.87 -15.31
C GLY A 280 21.36 16.96 -15.96
N GLN A 281 21.92 18.17 -16.01
CA GLN A 281 21.33 19.29 -16.75
C GLN A 281 21.55 19.08 -18.25
N GLY A 282 20.46 19.07 -19.02
CA GLY A 282 20.47 18.86 -20.48
C GLY A 282 20.45 17.38 -20.88
N PRO A 283 20.49 17.11 -22.20
CA PRO A 283 20.47 15.74 -22.72
C PRO A 283 21.67 14.95 -22.21
N THR A 284 21.44 13.80 -21.63
CA THR A 284 22.47 12.87 -21.17
C THR A 284 22.30 11.57 -21.99
N ASP A 285 23.35 11.15 -22.66
CA ASP A 285 23.38 9.85 -23.34
C ASP A 285 23.83 8.76 -22.34
N PRO A 286 22.93 7.86 -21.91
CA PRO A 286 23.29 6.79 -20.96
C PRO A 286 24.44 5.92 -21.49
N GLY A 287 24.54 5.72 -22.80
CA GLY A 287 25.61 4.93 -23.43
C GLY A 287 27.02 5.53 -23.27
N LYS A 288 27.11 6.81 -22.88
CA LYS A 288 28.39 7.49 -22.61
C LYS A 288 28.65 7.73 -21.13
N MET A 289 27.80 7.20 -20.26
CA MET A 289 27.95 7.31 -18.83
C MET A 289 28.88 6.23 -18.30
N GLN A 290 29.76 6.58 -17.38
CA GLN A 290 30.69 5.65 -16.73
C GLN A 290 30.79 5.94 -15.25
N LEU A 291 30.78 4.88 -14.43
CA LEU A 291 31.08 4.97 -13.02
C LEU A 291 32.59 5.24 -12.84
N SER A 292 32.94 6.34 -12.20
CA SER A 292 34.35 6.73 -11.95
C SER A 292 34.83 6.29 -10.57
N SER A 293 33.99 6.39 -9.54
CA SER A 293 34.34 5.95 -8.19
C SER A 293 33.10 5.66 -7.34
N VAL A 294 33.30 4.86 -6.29
CA VAL A 294 32.33 4.61 -5.23
C VAL A 294 33.00 4.93 -3.89
N LYS A 295 32.36 5.79 -3.11
CA LYS A 295 32.78 6.14 -1.76
C LYS A 295 31.80 5.57 -0.75
N VAL A 296 32.28 4.85 0.23
CA VAL A 296 31.46 4.35 1.34
C VAL A 296 31.26 5.49 2.33
N VAL A 297 30.01 5.77 2.66
CA VAL A 297 29.62 6.80 3.64
C VAL A 297 29.27 6.16 4.97
N GLU A 298 28.54 5.04 4.93
CA GLU A 298 28.15 4.27 6.12
C GLU A 298 28.13 2.79 5.75
N ASN A 299 28.62 1.94 6.64
CA ASN A 299 28.65 0.49 6.44
C ASN A 299 28.47 -0.22 7.79
N ASN A 300 27.25 -0.53 8.15
CA ASN A 300 26.91 -1.31 9.33
C ASN A 300 25.74 -2.28 9.01
N PRO A 301 25.47 -3.27 9.86
CA PRO A 301 24.40 -4.26 9.58
C PRO A 301 23.02 -3.66 9.41
N GLY A 302 22.74 -2.49 9.97
CA GLY A 302 21.46 -1.79 9.85
C GLY A 302 21.32 -1.00 8.55
N VAL A 303 22.42 -0.45 8.03
CA VAL A 303 22.43 0.41 6.85
C VAL A 303 23.76 0.40 6.11
N VAL A 304 23.69 0.39 4.80
CA VAL A 304 24.81 0.72 3.90
C VAL A 304 24.44 1.94 3.10
N LYS A 305 25.32 2.97 3.14
CA LYS A 305 25.21 4.18 2.35
C LYS A 305 26.47 4.40 1.55
N VAL A 306 26.32 4.61 0.24
CA VAL A 306 27.44 4.89 -0.67
C VAL A 306 27.15 6.12 -1.52
N GLU A 307 28.21 6.83 -1.93
CA GLU A 307 28.17 7.87 -2.94
C GLU A 307 28.86 7.34 -4.19
N ALA A 308 28.16 7.32 -5.31
CA ALA A 308 28.69 6.92 -6.61
C ALA A 308 28.90 8.15 -7.49
N ALA A 309 30.09 8.32 -7.98
CA ALA A 309 30.45 9.37 -8.93
C ALA A 309 30.42 8.80 -10.35
N PHE A 310 29.52 9.30 -11.16
CA PHE A 310 29.45 9.01 -12.60
C PHE A 310 30.00 10.19 -13.40
N GLN A 311 30.43 9.91 -14.61
CA GLN A 311 30.81 10.92 -15.59
C GLN A 311 30.04 10.73 -16.88
N ALA A 312 29.41 11.78 -17.36
CA ALA A 312 28.74 11.83 -18.65
C ALA A 312 29.33 13.01 -19.44
N GLU A 313 30.01 12.71 -20.57
CA GLU A 313 30.64 13.72 -21.42
C GLU A 313 31.57 14.69 -20.65
N GLY A 314 32.28 14.17 -19.65
CA GLY A 314 33.22 14.94 -18.82
C GLY A 314 32.57 15.78 -17.71
N LYS A 315 31.27 15.65 -17.48
CA LYS A 315 30.54 16.30 -16.37
C LYS A 315 30.32 15.30 -15.24
N PRO A 316 30.56 15.68 -13.98
CA PRO A 316 30.28 14.82 -12.84
C PRO A 316 28.79 14.71 -12.58
N LEU A 317 28.34 13.53 -12.20
CA LEU A 317 26.97 13.20 -11.79
C LEU A 317 27.06 12.31 -10.56
N ASP A 318 26.95 12.89 -9.40
CA ASP A 318 27.12 12.18 -8.13
C ASP A 318 25.76 11.85 -7.49
N VAL A 319 25.57 10.61 -7.05
CA VAL A 319 24.33 10.12 -6.41
C VAL A 319 24.65 9.35 -5.16
N GLY A 320 23.93 9.62 -4.08
CA GLY A 320 23.91 8.80 -2.88
C GLY A 320 22.90 7.67 -3.00
N TYR A 321 23.29 6.47 -2.59
CA TYR A 321 22.42 5.30 -2.48
C TYR A 321 22.40 4.79 -1.05
N GLU A 322 21.24 4.48 -0.51
CA GLU A 322 21.05 3.94 0.84
C GLU A 322 20.15 2.70 0.79
N LEU A 323 20.59 1.63 1.42
CA LEU A 323 19.81 0.41 1.65
C LEU A 323 19.88 0.04 3.13
N LYS A 324 18.72 -0.26 3.72
CA LYS A 324 18.61 -0.69 5.12
C LYS A 324 18.18 -2.15 5.25
N THR A 325 18.40 -2.70 6.42
CA THR A 325 17.97 -4.04 6.79
C THR A 325 16.47 -4.23 6.57
N GLY A 326 16.10 -5.32 5.90
CA GLY A 326 14.71 -5.72 5.69
C GLY A 326 13.91 -4.86 4.72
N GLN A 327 14.44 -3.74 4.23
CA GLN A 327 13.75 -2.89 3.25
C GLN A 327 13.73 -3.55 1.86
N LEU A 328 12.64 -3.30 1.14
CA LEU A 328 12.47 -3.74 -0.25
C LEU A 328 12.75 -2.61 -1.25
N TYR A 329 13.28 -1.49 -0.80
CA TYR A 329 13.54 -0.31 -1.61
C TYR A 329 14.94 0.24 -1.37
N VAL A 330 15.43 0.95 -2.37
CA VAL A 330 16.66 1.74 -2.32
C VAL A 330 16.29 3.21 -2.32
N LYS A 331 16.84 3.97 -1.36
CA LYS A 331 16.74 5.42 -1.34
C LYS A 331 17.86 6.01 -2.15
N THR A 332 17.55 6.98 -3.01
CA THR A 332 18.53 7.75 -3.78
C THR A 332 18.48 9.22 -3.42
N GLU A 333 19.64 9.86 -3.36
CA GLU A 333 19.78 11.28 -3.06
C GLU A 333 20.68 11.95 -4.12
N PRO A 334 20.24 13.06 -4.73
CA PRO A 334 21.07 13.78 -5.70
C PRO A 334 22.24 14.46 -4.99
N LYS A 335 23.39 14.48 -5.66
CA LYS A 335 24.58 15.22 -5.26
C LYS A 335 24.98 16.13 -6.40
N GLU A 336 26.26 16.33 -6.62
CA GLU A 336 26.78 17.23 -7.63
C GLU A 336 26.28 16.87 -9.05
N GLY A 337 25.78 17.85 -9.76
CA GLY A 337 25.39 17.75 -11.18
C GLY A 337 24.07 17.04 -11.49
N VAL A 338 23.46 16.33 -10.52
CA VAL A 338 22.27 15.52 -10.73
C VAL A 338 20.99 16.31 -10.46
N ARG A 339 20.03 16.26 -11.40
CA ARG A 339 18.70 16.87 -11.27
C ARG A 339 17.57 15.84 -11.17
N ALA A 340 17.72 14.67 -11.81
CA ALA A 340 16.70 13.66 -11.87
C ALA A 340 17.30 12.25 -11.78
N LEU A 341 16.45 11.29 -11.44
CA LEU A 341 16.72 9.86 -11.55
C LEU A 341 15.91 9.30 -12.71
N ARG A 342 16.57 8.60 -13.62
CA ARG A 342 15.91 7.76 -14.60
C ARG A 342 15.93 6.32 -14.10
N VAL A 343 14.75 5.75 -13.93
CA VAL A 343 14.54 4.34 -13.59
C VAL A 343 14.29 3.59 -14.88
N GLU A 344 15.26 2.79 -15.32
CA GLU A 344 15.14 1.98 -16.54
C GLU A 344 14.59 0.61 -16.19
N ALA A 345 13.34 0.39 -16.55
CA ALA A 345 12.66 -0.89 -16.38
C ALA A 345 11.65 -1.06 -17.53
N ALA A 346 11.72 -2.19 -18.23
CA ALA A 346 10.81 -2.44 -19.33
C ALA A 346 9.46 -2.95 -18.84
N CYS A 347 8.39 -2.23 -19.16
CA CYS A 347 7.03 -2.66 -18.86
C CYS A 347 6.04 -2.21 -19.94
N ARG A 348 4.94 -2.95 -20.10
CA ARG A 348 3.83 -2.53 -20.95
C ARG A 348 2.90 -1.60 -20.21
N PHE A 349 2.61 -1.93 -18.96
CA PHE A 349 1.65 -1.21 -18.14
C PHE A 349 2.33 -0.47 -17.00
N ALA A 350 1.90 0.76 -16.79
CA ALA A 350 2.21 1.52 -15.60
C ALA A 350 0.91 2.08 -15.00
N VAL A 351 0.91 2.35 -13.70
CA VAL A 351 -0.21 2.92 -12.98
C VAL A 351 0.27 4.13 -12.19
N MET A 352 -0.47 5.21 -12.30
CA MET A 352 -0.39 6.35 -11.39
C MET A 352 -1.41 6.13 -10.28
N PRO A 353 -1.00 5.62 -9.10
CA PRO A 353 -1.93 5.35 -8.03
C PRO A 353 -2.52 6.65 -7.50
N ASP A 354 -3.83 6.73 -7.45
CA ASP A 354 -4.54 7.82 -6.81
C ASP A 354 -5.47 7.25 -5.73
N PHE A 355 -5.07 7.41 -4.49
CA PHE A 355 -5.81 6.85 -3.35
C PHE A 355 -7.09 7.61 -3.03
N PHE A 356 -7.32 8.73 -3.68
CA PHE A 356 -8.58 9.48 -3.61
C PHE A 356 -9.55 9.12 -4.71
N ALA A 357 -8.99 8.71 -5.86
CA ALA A 357 -9.73 8.48 -7.09
C ALA A 357 -9.42 7.11 -7.65
N ASP A 358 -9.99 6.90 -8.83
CA ASP A 358 -9.59 5.78 -9.66
C ASP A 358 -8.15 5.95 -10.11
N ASP A 359 -7.35 4.90 -9.99
CA ASP A 359 -5.97 4.88 -10.45
C ASP A 359 -5.92 5.05 -11.97
N ILE A 360 -4.91 5.76 -12.48
CA ILE A 360 -4.77 5.98 -13.91
C ILE A 360 -3.83 4.92 -14.49
N MET A 361 -4.42 3.98 -15.21
CA MET A 361 -3.69 2.96 -15.93
C MET A 361 -3.16 3.48 -17.27
N LEU A 362 -1.93 3.14 -17.58
CA LEU A 362 -1.24 3.44 -18.84
C LEU A 362 -0.90 2.15 -19.56
N ASP A 363 -1.29 2.04 -20.81
CA ASP A 363 -0.80 1.01 -21.73
C ASP A 363 0.17 1.65 -22.72
N ALA A 364 1.41 1.22 -22.71
CA ALA A 364 2.44 1.74 -23.63
C ALA A 364 2.00 1.65 -25.10
N THR A 365 1.21 0.65 -25.47
CA THR A 365 0.74 0.44 -26.85
C THR A 365 -0.25 1.51 -27.32
N GLU A 366 -0.89 2.21 -26.39
CA GLU A 366 -1.85 3.27 -26.70
C GLU A 366 -1.23 4.66 -26.76
N LEU A 367 0.01 4.83 -26.31
CA LEU A 367 0.71 6.11 -26.35
C LEU A 367 1.32 6.35 -27.73
N PRO A 368 0.89 7.36 -28.49
CA PRO A 368 1.33 7.57 -29.88
C PRO A 368 2.70 8.24 -30.00
N VAL A 369 3.39 8.45 -28.90
CA VAL A 369 4.64 9.22 -28.81
C VAL A 369 5.79 8.35 -28.29
N ALA A 370 7.03 8.79 -28.51
CA ALA A 370 8.23 8.14 -27.96
C ALA A 370 8.58 8.61 -26.55
N ARG A 371 8.05 9.76 -26.13
CA ARG A 371 8.18 10.31 -24.76
C ARG A 371 6.85 10.92 -24.35
N ALA A 372 6.39 10.63 -23.17
CA ALA A 372 5.19 11.22 -22.58
C ALA A 372 5.48 11.76 -21.19
N GLU A 373 4.86 12.85 -20.82
CA GLU A 373 4.88 13.38 -19.46
C GLU A 373 3.60 12.95 -18.76
N LEU A 374 3.77 12.32 -17.60
CA LEU A 374 2.69 11.77 -16.79
C LEU A 374 2.49 12.65 -15.55
N PRO A 375 1.28 13.08 -15.27
CA PRO A 375 0.97 13.93 -14.11
C PRO A 375 0.91 13.09 -12.82
N SER A 376 1.95 12.31 -12.57
CA SER A 376 2.09 11.49 -11.36
C SER A 376 2.80 12.32 -10.30
N GLU A 377 2.14 12.56 -9.18
CA GLU A 377 2.60 13.52 -8.20
C GLU A 377 3.65 12.96 -7.25
N ASN A 378 3.59 11.70 -6.87
CA ASN A 378 4.53 11.12 -5.91
C ASN A 378 4.83 9.65 -6.15
N PHE A 379 4.08 9.00 -7.02
CA PHE A 379 4.13 7.56 -7.21
C PHE A 379 4.07 7.20 -8.68
N LEU A 380 4.84 6.20 -9.06
CA LEU A 380 4.64 5.47 -10.31
C LEU A 380 4.79 3.98 -10.01
N LEU A 381 3.82 3.19 -10.43
CA LEU A 381 3.82 1.75 -10.30
C LEU A 381 3.98 1.14 -11.70
N GLU A 382 4.99 0.30 -11.88
CA GLU A 382 5.33 -0.35 -13.15
C GLU A 382 5.14 -1.87 -13.02
N MET A 383 4.34 -2.43 -13.94
CA MET A 383 4.02 -3.85 -14.00
C MET A 383 5.12 -4.59 -14.77
N LEU A 384 6.12 -5.12 -14.06
CA LEU A 384 7.28 -5.73 -14.71
C LEU A 384 6.92 -7.02 -15.45
N GLU A 385 7.62 -7.28 -16.58
CA GLU A 385 7.41 -8.48 -17.36
C GLU A 385 7.65 -9.76 -16.54
N GLY A 386 6.86 -10.79 -16.82
CA GLY A 386 6.90 -12.06 -16.07
C GLY A 386 5.90 -12.15 -14.93
N ASN A 387 5.18 -11.08 -14.60
CA ASN A 387 4.12 -11.03 -13.59
C ASN A 387 4.60 -11.40 -12.16
N ASP A 388 5.91 -11.38 -11.93
CA ASP A 388 6.55 -11.79 -10.67
C ASP A 388 7.08 -10.62 -9.84
N ALA A 389 6.97 -9.40 -10.36
CA ALA A 389 7.37 -8.18 -9.67
C ALA A 389 6.55 -6.96 -10.08
N LEU A 390 6.41 -6.06 -9.11
CA LEU A 390 5.98 -4.67 -9.29
C LEU A 390 7.14 -3.77 -8.89
N LEU A 391 7.46 -2.80 -9.72
CA LEU A 391 8.41 -1.74 -9.40
C LEU A 391 7.64 -0.49 -9.04
N MET A 392 7.96 0.10 -7.90
CA MET A 392 7.30 1.32 -7.45
C MET A 392 8.33 2.40 -7.15
N SER A 393 8.29 3.46 -7.90
CA SER A 393 9.04 4.67 -7.62
C SER A 393 8.20 5.62 -6.77
N VAL A 394 8.79 6.16 -5.69
CA VAL A 394 8.17 7.13 -4.78
C VAL A 394 9.10 8.33 -4.63
N TRP A 395 8.56 9.53 -4.60
CA TRP A 395 9.36 10.75 -4.43
C TRP A 395 8.61 11.84 -3.68
N THR A 396 9.34 12.81 -3.15
CA THR A 396 8.78 13.91 -2.35
C THR A 396 8.43 15.15 -3.15
N GLU A 397 9.00 15.30 -4.34
CA GLU A 397 8.71 16.45 -5.21
C GLU A 397 7.41 16.24 -5.98
N GLN A 398 6.62 17.29 -6.14
CA GLN A 398 5.30 17.22 -6.76
C GLN A 398 5.11 18.18 -7.91
N ASP A 399 6.05 19.10 -8.10
CA ASP A 399 5.90 20.19 -9.08
C ASP A 399 6.15 19.74 -10.51
N GLU A 400 6.79 18.57 -10.69
CA GLU A 400 7.21 18.07 -11.98
C GLU A 400 6.49 16.77 -12.34
N ASP A 401 6.08 16.65 -13.61
CA ASP A 401 5.58 15.40 -14.15
C ASP A 401 6.71 14.36 -14.29
N VAL A 402 6.35 13.09 -14.19
CA VAL A 402 7.26 12.02 -14.56
C VAL A 402 7.30 11.90 -16.07
N ALA A 403 8.49 11.91 -16.63
CA ALA A 403 8.66 11.72 -18.07
C ALA A 403 9.00 10.26 -18.38
N VAL A 404 8.12 9.55 -19.09
CA VAL A 404 8.39 8.19 -19.56
C VAL A 404 8.89 8.20 -21.00
N THR A 405 9.86 7.34 -21.29
CA THR A 405 10.32 7.04 -22.64
C THR A 405 9.82 5.69 -23.10
N LEU A 406 9.47 5.59 -24.39
CA LEU A 406 8.89 4.42 -24.97
C LEU A 406 9.72 3.93 -26.16
N SER A 407 9.85 2.63 -26.27
CA SER A 407 10.43 1.96 -27.43
C SER A 407 9.50 0.89 -27.99
N GLY A 408 9.92 0.29 -29.10
CA GLY A 408 9.12 -0.71 -29.81
C GLY A 408 7.97 -0.09 -30.60
N GLN A 409 7.19 -0.96 -31.25
CA GLN A 409 6.05 -0.59 -32.07
C GLN A 409 4.87 -1.54 -31.81
N GLU A 410 3.66 -1.05 -32.01
CA GLU A 410 2.44 -1.82 -31.84
C GLU A 410 2.40 -2.62 -30.52
N ALA A 411 2.09 -3.91 -30.56
CA ALA A 411 2.01 -4.78 -29.37
C ALA A 411 3.35 -4.96 -28.63
N ALA A 412 4.48 -4.69 -29.29
CA ALA A 412 5.81 -4.75 -28.69
C ALA A 412 6.24 -3.42 -28.03
N LYS A 413 5.38 -2.40 -28.05
CA LYS A 413 5.71 -1.11 -27.45
C LYS A 413 5.76 -1.22 -25.93
N ARG A 414 6.81 -0.64 -25.34
CA ARG A 414 7.09 -0.68 -23.90
C ARG A 414 7.51 0.69 -23.41
N ILE A 415 7.25 0.95 -22.15
CA ILE A 415 7.95 1.97 -21.36
C ILE A 415 9.33 1.40 -21.08
N ASP A 416 10.39 2.12 -21.45
CA ASP A 416 11.78 1.72 -21.20
C ASP A 416 12.36 2.39 -19.95
N GLY A 417 11.79 3.48 -19.52
CA GLY A 417 12.24 4.16 -18.32
C GLY A 417 11.40 5.37 -17.97
N ALA A 418 11.39 5.68 -16.69
CA ALA A 418 10.73 6.82 -16.08
C ALA A 418 11.78 7.80 -15.51
N GLU A 419 11.72 9.06 -15.89
CA GLU A 419 12.59 10.13 -15.37
C GLU A 419 11.84 10.92 -14.31
N ILE A 420 12.37 10.91 -13.09
CA ILE A 420 11.78 11.49 -11.90
C ILE A 420 12.67 12.62 -11.41
N GLN A 421 12.12 13.83 -11.29
CA GLN A 421 12.85 14.99 -10.77
C GLN A 421 13.05 14.87 -9.26
N TYR A 422 14.27 15.17 -8.81
CA TYR A 422 14.54 15.21 -7.37
C TYR A 422 13.96 16.45 -6.69
N GLY A 423 13.85 17.57 -7.41
CA GLY A 423 13.42 18.84 -6.84
C GLY A 423 14.36 19.41 -5.77
N ALA A 424 13.84 20.30 -4.96
CA ALA A 424 14.63 20.99 -3.94
C ALA A 424 14.94 20.14 -2.68
N LYS A 425 14.12 19.13 -2.39
CA LYS A 425 14.22 18.28 -1.18
C LYS A 425 14.67 16.84 -1.46
N GLY A 426 14.75 16.46 -2.66
CA GLY A 426 15.55 15.49 -3.28
C GLY A 426 15.63 14.07 -2.73
N ASN A 427 14.52 13.37 -2.52
CA ASN A 427 14.56 11.93 -2.28
C ASN A 427 13.71 11.19 -3.31
N VAL A 428 14.27 10.11 -3.86
CA VAL A 428 13.54 9.12 -4.66
C VAL A 428 13.81 7.75 -4.06
N TRP A 429 12.77 6.98 -3.81
CA TRP A 429 12.84 5.59 -3.38
C TRP A 429 12.37 4.70 -4.52
N VAL A 430 13.09 3.64 -4.80
CA VAL A 430 12.71 2.65 -5.80
C VAL A 430 12.55 1.30 -5.11
N ALA A 431 11.32 0.83 -5.02
CA ALA A 431 10.91 -0.40 -4.35
C ALA A 431 10.59 -1.50 -5.34
N VAL A 432 10.91 -2.75 -4.99
CA VAL A 432 10.52 -3.93 -5.77
C VAL A 432 9.73 -4.88 -4.90
N MET A 433 8.44 -4.98 -5.19
CA MET A 433 7.54 -5.97 -4.57
C MET A 433 7.55 -7.24 -5.42
N THR A 434 7.84 -8.38 -4.82
CA THR A 434 7.97 -9.66 -5.54
C THR A 434 7.06 -10.73 -4.95
N ALA A 435 6.30 -11.38 -5.80
CA ALA A 435 5.63 -12.64 -5.53
C ALA A 435 5.25 -13.30 -6.85
N PRO A 436 5.11 -14.64 -6.93
CA PRO A 436 4.62 -15.29 -8.13
C PRO A 436 3.24 -14.75 -8.51
N GLN A 437 3.08 -14.25 -9.74
CA GLN A 437 1.83 -13.66 -10.24
C GLN A 437 1.27 -12.52 -9.35
N ILE A 438 2.15 -11.65 -8.86
CA ILE A 438 1.77 -10.50 -8.01
C ILE A 438 0.88 -9.50 -8.74
N TRP A 439 0.84 -9.54 -10.03
CA TRP A 439 -0.10 -8.79 -10.86
C TRP A 439 -0.60 -9.64 -12.02
N HIS A 440 -1.77 -9.29 -12.54
CA HIS A 440 -2.42 -10.00 -13.62
C HIS A 440 -3.08 -9.02 -14.58
N VAL A 441 -3.20 -9.41 -15.84
CA VAL A 441 -3.94 -8.67 -16.85
C VAL A 441 -4.93 -9.58 -17.56
N ARG A 442 -6.13 -9.06 -17.78
CA ARG A 442 -7.19 -9.72 -18.58
C ARG A 442 -7.78 -8.73 -19.55
N ASP A 443 -7.77 -9.07 -20.84
CA ASP A 443 -8.49 -8.29 -21.83
C ASP A 443 -10.00 -8.54 -21.72
N ILE A 444 -10.76 -7.45 -21.68
CA ILE A 444 -12.22 -7.44 -21.60
C ILE A 444 -12.79 -6.91 -22.91
N GLY A 445 -13.76 -7.60 -23.44
CA GLY A 445 -14.48 -7.18 -24.65
C GLY A 445 -15.97 -7.04 -24.44
N GLN A 446 -16.65 -6.48 -25.42
CA GLN A 446 -18.12 -6.31 -25.39
C GLN A 446 -18.88 -7.63 -25.18
N GLY A 447 -18.32 -8.74 -25.66
CA GLY A 447 -18.87 -10.09 -25.47
C GLY A 447 -18.86 -10.56 -24.01
N ASP A 448 -18.07 -9.94 -23.15
CA ASP A 448 -17.93 -10.29 -21.73
C ASP A 448 -18.91 -9.53 -20.83
N MET A 449 -19.56 -8.52 -21.38
CA MET A 449 -20.50 -7.70 -20.61
C MET A 449 -21.64 -8.54 -20.01
N LYS A 450 -21.94 -8.30 -18.74
CA LYS A 450 -22.94 -9.03 -17.93
C LYS A 450 -22.65 -10.52 -17.76
N LYS A 451 -21.43 -10.94 -17.95
CA LYS A 451 -20.97 -12.31 -17.69
C LYS A 451 -19.97 -12.35 -16.58
N VAL A 452 -19.95 -13.47 -15.89
CA VAL A 452 -18.80 -13.82 -15.02
C VAL A 452 -17.67 -14.29 -15.93
N ILE A 453 -16.51 -13.66 -15.81
CA ILE A 453 -15.33 -13.98 -16.58
C ILE A 453 -14.36 -14.65 -15.63
N PRO A 454 -14.09 -15.96 -15.77
CA PRO A 454 -13.06 -16.62 -14.98
C PRO A 454 -11.70 -16.07 -15.35
N LEU A 455 -10.88 -15.82 -14.33
CA LEU A 455 -9.49 -15.47 -14.50
C LEU A 455 -8.66 -16.73 -14.31
N ASP A 456 -7.76 -17.00 -15.22
CA ASP A 456 -6.73 -18.04 -15.06
C ASP A 456 -5.58 -17.46 -14.18
N TRP A 457 -5.94 -17.11 -12.96
CA TRP A 457 -5.07 -16.45 -12.01
C TRP A 457 -5.45 -16.83 -10.58
N LYS A 458 -4.47 -16.95 -9.73
CA LYS A 458 -4.62 -17.21 -8.30
C LYS A 458 -3.81 -16.18 -7.53
N GLN A 459 -4.46 -15.53 -6.56
CA GLN A 459 -3.78 -14.58 -5.68
C GLN A 459 -2.61 -15.26 -4.93
N PRO A 460 -1.41 -14.66 -4.91
CA PRO A 460 -0.26 -15.22 -4.22
C PRO A 460 -0.37 -15.15 -2.69
N TYR A 461 -1.12 -14.17 -2.16
CA TYR A 461 -1.33 -13.96 -0.72
C TYR A 461 -2.61 -13.16 -0.48
N PRO A 462 -3.19 -13.20 0.75
CA PRO A 462 -4.35 -12.38 1.10
C PRO A 462 -4.01 -10.88 1.05
N ALA A 463 -4.77 -10.13 0.26
CA ALA A 463 -4.64 -8.69 0.15
C ALA A 463 -5.96 -8.08 -0.34
N VAL A 464 -6.11 -6.77 -0.21
CA VAL A 464 -7.05 -6.04 -1.03
C VAL A 464 -6.41 -5.87 -2.39
N TRP A 465 -7.04 -6.42 -3.40
CA TRP A 465 -6.60 -6.39 -4.77
C TRP A 465 -7.33 -5.29 -5.51
N ARG A 466 -6.58 -4.36 -6.07
CA ARG A 466 -7.11 -3.33 -6.94
C ARG A 466 -7.36 -3.93 -8.32
N VAL A 467 -8.48 -3.57 -8.93
CA VAL A 467 -8.83 -3.92 -10.32
C VAL A 467 -9.04 -2.63 -11.08
N ASP A 468 -8.15 -2.32 -11.99
CA ASP A 468 -8.24 -1.16 -12.85
C ASP A 468 -8.82 -1.54 -14.20
N TRP A 469 -9.97 -0.95 -14.52
CA TRP A 469 -10.70 -1.20 -15.74
C TRP A 469 -10.34 -0.17 -16.81
N HIS A 470 -10.02 -0.64 -18.00
CA HIS A 470 -9.88 0.24 -19.15
C HIS A 470 -11.27 0.65 -19.66
N ARG A 471 -11.47 1.94 -19.85
CA ARG A 471 -12.71 2.51 -20.37
C ARG A 471 -12.51 3.07 -21.76
N THR A 472 -13.52 2.92 -22.63
CA THR A 472 -13.47 3.43 -24.01
C THR A 472 -13.40 4.96 -24.11
N ASP A 473 -13.70 5.68 -23.03
CA ASP A 473 -13.55 7.14 -22.93
C ASP A 473 -12.18 7.57 -22.38
N ARG A 474 -11.23 6.64 -22.29
CA ARG A 474 -9.86 6.84 -21.80
C ARG A 474 -9.75 7.27 -20.33
N LEU A 475 -10.77 7.04 -19.57
CA LEU A 475 -10.71 7.18 -18.12
C LEU A 475 -10.53 5.81 -17.49
N ALA A 476 -9.98 5.78 -16.29
CA ALA A 476 -9.93 4.58 -15.49
C ALA A 476 -11.15 4.47 -14.57
N ASP A 477 -11.41 3.27 -14.14
CA ASP A 477 -12.33 2.94 -13.06
C ASP A 477 -11.65 1.85 -12.23
N SER A 478 -11.41 2.12 -10.95
CA SER A 478 -10.69 1.22 -10.06
C SER A 478 -11.61 0.65 -9.00
N TRP A 479 -11.51 -0.64 -8.77
CA TRP A 479 -12.39 -1.37 -7.86
C TRP A 479 -11.58 -2.29 -6.97
N GLU A 480 -12.12 -2.62 -5.82
CA GLU A 480 -11.56 -3.62 -4.92
C GLU A 480 -12.19 -4.98 -5.19
N MET A 481 -11.39 -6.03 -5.21
CA MET A 481 -11.90 -7.39 -5.34
C MET A 481 -12.47 -7.90 -4.03
N ILE A 482 -13.63 -8.53 -4.12
CA ILE A 482 -14.27 -9.22 -3.01
C ILE A 482 -13.80 -10.67 -2.98
N MET A 483 -13.34 -11.13 -1.83
CA MET A 483 -12.92 -12.51 -1.62
C MET A 483 -14.06 -13.35 -1.05
N GLU A 484 -14.34 -14.49 -1.66
CA GLU A 484 -15.21 -15.51 -1.09
C GLU A 484 -14.46 -16.27 0.01
N ARG A 485 -15.04 -16.34 1.20
CA ARG A 485 -14.50 -17.10 2.32
C ARG A 485 -14.74 -18.60 2.14
N PRO A 486 -13.95 -19.47 2.82
CA PRO A 486 -14.13 -20.92 2.74
C PRO A 486 -15.52 -21.44 3.15
N ASP A 487 -16.26 -20.67 3.97
CA ASP A 487 -17.62 -20.96 4.38
C ASP A 487 -18.69 -20.52 3.35
N GLY A 488 -18.27 -19.99 2.21
CA GLY A 488 -19.15 -19.46 1.17
C GLY A 488 -19.64 -18.04 1.41
N ALA A 489 -19.27 -17.42 2.55
CA ALA A 489 -19.54 -16.02 2.80
C ALA A 489 -18.55 -15.11 2.05
N PHE A 490 -18.97 -13.91 1.68
CA PHE A 490 -18.03 -12.92 1.15
C PHE A 490 -17.36 -12.19 2.28
N ALA A 491 -16.03 -12.13 2.19
CA ALA A 491 -15.28 -11.23 3.03
C ALA A 491 -15.40 -9.82 2.47
N LYS A 492 -15.71 -8.90 3.36
CA LYS A 492 -15.77 -7.48 3.07
C LYS A 492 -14.39 -6.90 3.39
N TYR A 493 -13.73 -6.33 2.40
CA TYR A 493 -12.41 -5.74 2.58
C TYR A 493 -12.40 -4.32 2.05
N GLY A 494 -11.60 -3.49 2.68
CA GLY A 494 -11.32 -2.16 2.24
C GLY A 494 -11.91 -1.06 3.10
N TRP A 495 -11.85 0.13 2.60
CA TRP A 495 -12.22 1.40 3.22
C TRP A 495 -13.67 1.50 3.69
N PHE A 496 -14.49 0.50 3.38
CA PHE A 496 -15.93 0.49 3.60
C PHE A 496 -16.35 -0.29 4.84
N ARG A 497 -15.65 -0.13 5.95
CA ARG A 497 -16.02 -0.76 7.23
C ARG A 497 -17.45 -0.46 7.69
N GLY A 498 -18.09 0.57 7.19
CA GLY A 498 -19.47 0.90 7.49
C GLY A 498 -20.54 0.26 6.60
N MET A 499 -20.17 -0.57 5.63
CA MET A 499 -21.14 -1.24 4.76
C MET A 499 -21.42 -2.63 5.30
N ASP A 500 -22.54 -2.80 5.93
CA ASP A 500 -22.83 -3.94 6.78
C ASP A 500 -22.99 -5.28 6.07
N GLU A 501 -23.23 -5.34 4.75
CA GLU A 501 -23.36 -6.62 4.07
C GLU A 501 -23.06 -6.53 2.57
N VAL A 502 -22.28 -7.46 2.06
CA VAL A 502 -22.35 -7.83 0.64
C VAL A 502 -23.73 -8.43 0.39
N PRO A 503 -24.52 -7.93 -0.57
CA PRO A 503 -25.84 -8.47 -0.83
C PRO A 503 -25.81 -9.98 -1.03
N ALA A 504 -26.79 -10.69 -0.49
CA ALA A 504 -26.86 -12.16 -0.55
C ALA A 504 -26.93 -12.68 -2.00
N ASP A 505 -27.41 -11.87 -2.93
CA ASP A 505 -27.46 -12.20 -4.36
C ASP A 505 -26.11 -12.06 -5.08
N ARG A 506 -25.07 -11.58 -4.39
CA ARG A 506 -23.69 -11.43 -4.91
C ARG A 506 -23.54 -10.55 -6.16
N THR A 507 -24.59 -9.83 -6.53
CA THR A 507 -24.64 -9.05 -7.77
C THR A 507 -24.70 -7.55 -7.55
N ARG A 508 -24.99 -7.11 -6.33
CA ARG A 508 -25.11 -5.70 -6.00
C ARG A 508 -24.24 -5.35 -4.82
N TRP A 509 -23.63 -4.21 -4.94
CA TRP A 509 -22.94 -3.55 -3.85
C TRP A 509 -23.33 -2.08 -3.84
N ALA A 510 -23.69 -1.60 -2.67
CA ALA A 510 -23.81 -0.18 -2.46
C ALA A 510 -22.40 0.39 -2.25
N THR A 511 -21.92 1.14 -3.21
CA THR A 511 -20.67 1.90 -3.09
C THR A 511 -20.99 3.35 -2.81
N VAL A 512 -19.96 4.13 -2.56
CA VAL A 512 -20.06 5.58 -2.41
C VAL A 512 -20.66 6.30 -3.61
N LEU A 513 -20.64 5.71 -4.81
CA LEU A 513 -21.31 6.23 -6.01
C LEU A 513 -22.70 5.68 -6.22
N GLY A 514 -23.23 4.87 -5.32
CA GLY A 514 -24.55 4.25 -5.35
C GLY A 514 -24.52 2.75 -5.59
N ASP A 515 -25.66 2.22 -6.09
CA ASP A 515 -25.79 0.79 -6.36
C ASP A 515 -25.02 0.38 -7.61
N PHE A 516 -24.04 -0.48 -7.46
CA PHE A 516 -23.30 -1.08 -8.55
C PHE A 516 -23.54 -2.58 -8.60
N LEU A 517 -23.56 -3.15 -9.80
CA LEU A 517 -23.36 -4.56 -9.98
C LEU A 517 -21.85 -4.82 -9.92
N TYR A 518 -21.45 -5.53 -8.92
CA TYR A 518 -20.03 -5.71 -8.62
C TYR A 518 -19.42 -6.80 -9.49
N PRO A 519 -18.29 -6.52 -10.09
CA PRO A 519 -17.73 -7.43 -11.08
C PRO A 519 -16.69 -8.41 -10.56
N CYS A 520 -16.18 -8.25 -9.34
CA CYS A 520 -14.98 -8.97 -8.95
C CYS A 520 -15.12 -9.66 -7.60
N TRP A 521 -14.73 -10.93 -7.53
CA TRP A 521 -14.49 -11.68 -6.29
C TRP A 521 -13.47 -12.77 -6.54
N ILE A 522 -12.88 -13.29 -5.48
CA ILE A 522 -12.00 -14.44 -5.50
C ILE A 522 -12.73 -15.59 -4.81
N ASP A 523 -12.84 -16.71 -5.51
CA ASP A 523 -13.50 -17.90 -4.99
C ASP A 523 -12.65 -18.63 -3.93
N LYS A 524 -13.22 -19.66 -3.35
CA LYS A 524 -12.57 -20.49 -2.31
C LYS A 524 -11.27 -21.17 -2.77
N ASP A 525 -11.09 -21.33 -4.08
CA ASP A 525 -9.89 -21.94 -4.66
C ASP A 525 -8.81 -20.88 -4.92
N GLY A 526 -9.07 -19.61 -4.56
CA GLY A 526 -8.18 -18.48 -4.77
C GLY A 526 -8.11 -18.02 -6.22
N ARG A 527 -9.14 -18.30 -7.03
CA ARG A 527 -9.27 -17.81 -8.39
C ARG A 527 -10.16 -16.60 -8.44
N GLY A 528 -9.73 -15.62 -9.20
CA GLY A 528 -10.51 -14.42 -9.43
C GLY A 528 -11.58 -14.62 -10.49
N ASN A 529 -12.73 -13.98 -10.29
CA ASN A 529 -13.81 -13.87 -11.25
C ASN A 529 -14.11 -12.39 -11.49
N LEU A 530 -14.32 -12.01 -12.74
CA LEU A 530 -14.69 -10.66 -13.13
C LEU A 530 -16.10 -10.66 -13.70
N GLN A 531 -16.92 -9.67 -13.32
CA GLN A 531 -18.24 -9.42 -13.90
C GLN A 531 -18.35 -7.97 -14.38
N PRO A 532 -17.74 -7.60 -15.49
CA PRO A 532 -17.83 -6.23 -15.98
C PRO A 532 -19.27 -5.88 -16.33
N GLN A 533 -19.83 -4.97 -15.58
CA GLN A 533 -21.21 -4.51 -15.76
C GLN A 533 -21.19 -3.01 -16.01
N PRO A 534 -21.65 -2.52 -17.17
CA PRO A 534 -21.79 -1.09 -17.44
C PRO A 534 -22.98 -0.51 -16.67
N PHE A 535 -23.10 -0.85 -15.41
CA PHE A 535 -24.28 -0.56 -14.61
C PHE A 535 -24.42 0.94 -14.40
N ARG A 536 -25.47 1.51 -15.00
CA ARG A 536 -25.75 2.95 -14.99
C ARG A 536 -24.60 3.86 -15.47
N GLN A 537 -23.49 3.29 -15.92
CA GLN A 537 -22.42 4.05 -16.52
C GLN A 537 -22.63 4.16 -18.02
N ARG A 538 -22.40 5.33 -18.56
CA ARG A 538 -22.43 5.55 -20.02
C ARG A 538 -21.18 5.04 -20.72
N ALA A 539 -20.09 4.90 -19.99
CA ALA A 539 -18.83 4.39 -20.49
C ALA A 539 -18.84 2.84 -20.57
N ARG A 540 -18.11 2.32 -21.53
CA ARG A 540 -17.91 0.88 -21.70
C ARG A 540 -16.54 0.52 -21.15
N PHE A 541 -16.46 -0.66 -20.54
CA PHE A 541 -15.20 -1.29 -20.20
C PHE A 541 -14.76 -2.18 -21.36
N GLU A 542 -13.64 -1.89 -21.95
CA GLU A 542 -13.09 -2.64 -23.09
C GLU A 542 -11.58 -2.45 -23.14
N GLY A 543 -10.84 -3.55 -23.20
CA GLY A 543 -9.39 -3.54 -23.20
C GLY A 543 -8.78 -4.22 -21.97
N PRO A 544 -7.49 -3.98 -21.70
CA PRO A 544 -6.79 -4.60 -20.59
C PRO A 544 -7.36 -4.15 -19.24
N THR A 545 -7.53 -5.10 -18.34
CA THR A 545 -7.91 -4.89 -16.95
C THR A 545 -6.79 -5.39 -16.09
N LEU A 546 -6.22 -4.52 -15.24
CA LEU A 546 -5.09 -4.85 -14.37
C LEU A 546 -5.58 -5.24 -12.97
N ILE A 547 -4.87 -6.18 -12.36
CA ILE A 547 -5.11 -6.63 -10.98
C ILE A 547 -3.79 -6.62 -10.25
N TYR A 548 -3.72 -5.93 -9.09
CA TYR A 548 -2.52 -5.82 -8.26
C TYR A 548 -2.85 -5.55 -6.79
N PRO A 549 -1.95 -5.82 -5.83
CA PRO A 549 -2.23 -5.67 -4.41
C PRO A 549 -2.09 -4.22 -3.95
N ILE A 550 -3.12 -3.67 -3.32
CA ILE A 550 -3.11 -2.28 -2.82
C ILE A 550 -2.88 -2.21 -1.32
N MET A 551 -3.53 -3.07 -0.54
CA MET A 551 -3.46 -3.08 0.93
C MET A 551 -3.38 -4.50 1.49
N ARG A 552 -2.75 -4.65 2.65
CA ARG A 552 -2.72 -5.92 3.38
C ARG A 552 -4.07 -6.27 3.98
N LEU A 553 -4.31 -7.57 4.07
CA LEU A 553 -5.39 -8.17 4.85
C LEU A 553 -4.83 -8.92 6.06
N GLY A 554 -5.69 -9.11 7.05
CA GLY A 554 -5.39 -10.03 8.15
C GLY A 554 -5.00 -11.41 7.60
N GLY A 555 -3.91 -11.97 8.11
CA GLY A 555 -3.34 -13.23 7.63
C GLY A 555 -2.43 -13.12 6.41
N THR A 556 -2.13 -11.94 5.92
CA THR A 556 -1.10 -11.73 4.91
C THR A 556 0.27 -12.11 5.49
N PRO A 557 1.10 -12.92 4.79
CA PRO A 557 2.45 -13.19 5.22
C PRO A 557 3.26 -11.91 5.44
N LEU A 558 4.15 -11.89 6.45
CA LEU A 558 4.97 -10.72 6.78
C LEU A 558 5.93 -10.30 5.65
N ASP A 559 6.28 -11.23 4.78
CA ASP A 559 7.15 -11.01 3.63
C ASP A 559 6.42 -10.53 2.37
N ALA A 560 5.09 -10.53 2.39
CA ALA A 560 4.27 -9.98 1.31
C ALA A 560 4.04 -8.48 1.52
N TYR A 561 4.27 -7.68 0.48
CA TYR A 561 4.12 -6.23 0.50
C TYR A 561 3.11 -5.76 -0.53
N THR A 562 2.46 -4.64 -0.21
CA THR A 562 1.48 -3.98 -1.08
C THR A 562 1.90 -2.54 -1.36
N VAL A 563 1.20 -1.87 -2.27
CA VAL A 563 1.48 -0.48 -2.63
C VAL A 563 1.44 0.45 -1.40
N VAL A 564 0.45 0.26 -0.53
CA VAL A 564 0.32 1.07 0.70
C VAL A 564 1.49 0.85 1.68
N ASP A 565 2.03 -0.37 1.76
CA ASP A 565 3.21 -0.64 2.59
C ASP A 565 4.42 0.16 2.13
N VAL A 566 4.64 0.27 0.82
CA VAL A 566 5.75 1.04 0.25
C VAL A 566 5.58 2.53 0.56
N VAL A 567 4.38 3.08 0.39
CA VAL A 567 4.10 4.49 0.68
C VAL A 567 4.38 4.82 2.14
N ARG A 568 3.87 4.00 3.07
CA ARG A 568 4.10 4.20 4.50
C ARG A 568 5.58 4.09 4.88
N ALA A 569 6.28 3.11 4.31
CA ALA A 569 7.70 2.91 4.59
C ALA A 569 8.60 4.03 4.04
N THR A 570 8.19 4.71 2.97
CA THR A 570 9.00 5.74 2.30
C THR A 570 8.63 7.15 2.76
N LEU A 571 7.34 7.48 2.79
CA LEU A 571 6.85 8.83 3.14
C LEU A 571 6.48 8.97 4.62
N GLY A 572 6.38 7.87 5.37
CA GLY A 572 6.08 7.87 6.80
C GLY A 572 4.62 8.16 7.15
N VAL A 573 3.74 8.24 6.16
CA VAL A 573 2.31 8.51 6.30
C VAL A 573 1.49 7.57 5.43
N GLY A 574 0.23 7.35 5.79
CA GLY A 574 -0.69 6.63 4.91
C GLY A 574 -1.01 7.43 3.64
N PRO A 575 -1.42 6.77 2.55
CA PRO A 575 -1.67 7.46 1.28
C PRO A 575 -2.68 8.60 1.39
N CYS A 576 -3.76 8.38 2.12
CA CYS A 576 -4.80 9.39 2.29
C CYS A 576 -4.33 10.60 3.10
N GLU A 577 -3.63 10.36 4.19
CA GLU A 577 -3.06 11.39 5.04
C GLU A 577 -2.03 12.21 4.27
N TYR A 578 -1.19 11.54 3.49
CA TYR A 578 -0.18 12.18 2.68
C TYR A 578 -0.79 13.11 1.61
N VAL A 579 -1.78 12.64 0.86
CA VAL A 579 -2.43 13.45 -0.16
C VAL A 579 -3.10 14.67 0.44
N LEU A 580 -3.75 14.55 1.59
CA LEU A 580 -4.35 15.68 2.29
C LEU A 580 -3.31 16.66 2.85
N ASP A 581 -2.23 16.15 3.42
CA ASP A 581 -1.13 16.98 3.91
C ASP A 581 -0.52 17.79 2.77
N VAL A 582 -0.27 17.14 1.66
CA VAL A 582 0.28 17.75 0.46
C VAL A 582 -0.67 18.78 -0.14
N GLU A 583 -1.92 18.42 -0.39
CA GLU A 583 -2.91 19.32 -0.98
C GLU A 583 -3.33 20.43 -0.02
N GLY A 584 -3.42 20.14 1.27
CA GLY A 584 -3.86 21.08 2.30
C GLY A 584 -2.75 21.88 2.97
N GLN A 585 -1.48 21.57 2.71
CA GLN A 585 -0.32 22.10 3.43
C GLN A 585 -0.40 21.89 4.95
N ARG A 586 -1.04 20.79 5.38
CA ARG A 586 -1.20 20.45 6.80
C ARG A 586 -1.06 18.94 6.96
N ALA A 587 -0.29 18.52 7.94
CA ALA A 587 -0.36 17.18 8.48
C ALA A 587 -1.69 17.03 9.22
N HIS A 588 -2.66 16.42 8.55
CA HIS A 588 -3.94 16.12 9.18
C HIS A 588 -4.05 14.64 9.47
N SER A 589 -4.37 14.35 10.71
CA SER A 589 -4.82 13.03 11.13
C SER A 589 -6.16 12.58 10.50
N MET A 590 -6.77 13.42 9.69
CA MET A 590 -8.13 13.22 9.21
C MET A 590 -8.23 12.74 7.75
N GLY A 591 -7.33 12.12 7.15
CA GLY A 591 -7.42 11.49 5.83
C GLY A 591 -8.43 12.10 4.83
N ILE A 592 -8.89 11.35 3.86
CA ILE A 592 -10.03 11.70 3.00
C ILE A 592 -11.35 11.71 3.78
N ALA A 593 -12.44 12.28 3.22
CA ALA A 593 -13.71 12.44 3.93
C ALA A 593 -14.24 11.12 4.52
N THR A 594 -14.09 10.00 3.81
CA THR A 594 -14.47 8.66 4.33
C THR A 594 -13.64 8.29 5.56
N CYS A 595 -12.31 8.46 5.49
CA CYS A 595 -11.42 8.16 6.61
C CYS A 595 -11.66 9.14 7.76
N ALA A 596 -11.80 10.43 7.47
CA ALA A 596 -12.09 11.45 8.47
C ALA A 596 -13.42 11.19 9.18
N CYS A 597 -14.49 10.88 8.43
CA CYS A 597 -15.77 10.53 9.02
C CYS A 597 -15.65 9.29 9.90
N ARG A 598 -14.98 8.24 9.43
CA ARG A 598 -14.76 7.02 10.20
C ARG A 598 -13.96 7.31 11.47
N ASP A 599 -12.79 7.96 11.32
CA ASP A 599 -11.84 8.12 12.42
C ASP A 599 -12.32 9.14 13.47
N THR A 600 -13.17 10.09 13.06
CA THR A 600 -13.78 11.08 13.97
C THR A 600 -15.09 10.56 14.58
N LEU A 601 -15.90 9.83 13.84
CA LEU A 601 -17.22 9.39 14.27
C LEU A 601 -17.23 8.02 14.95
N THR A 602 -16.27 7.13 14.66
CA THR A 602 -16.12 5.87 15.39
C THR A 602 -15.86 6.08 16.89
N PRO A 603 -14.94 6.96 17.29
CA PRO A 603 -14.80 7.31 18.71
C PRO A 603 -16.08 7.90 19.33
N ILE A 604 -16.84 8.70 18.58
CA ILE A 604 -18.14 9.22 19.08
C ILE A 604 -19.09 8.06 19.40
N TYR A 605 -19.19 7.08 18.53
CA TYR A 605 -20.02 5.90 18.72
C TYR A 605 -19.54 5.05 19.90
N GLU A 606 -18.24 4.81 20.04
CA GLU A 606 -17.66 4.01 21.12
C GLU A 606 -17.72 4.73 22.48
N GLN A 607 -17.52 6.05 22.51
CA GLN A 607 -17.53 6.85 23.73
C GLN A 607 -18.92 7.21 24.22
N HIS A 608 -19.95 7.05 23.37
CA HIS A 608 -21.33 7.36 23.76
C HIS A 608 -21.87 6.47 24.88
N GLN A 609 -21.24 5.34 25.13
CA GLN A 609 -21.46 4.53 26.32
C GLN A 609 -20.98 5.18 27.61
N GLN A 610 -20.14 6.21 27.52
CA GLN A 610 -19.57 6.94 28.69
C GLN A 610 -20.13 8.37 28.75
N LYS A 611 -20.95 8.65 29.71
CA LYS A 611 -21.76 9.87 29.93
C LYS A 611 -21.03 11.23 30.04
N GLN A 612 -19.74 11.34 29.74
CA GLN A 612 -18.92 12.49 30.13
C GLN A 612 -18.38 13.37 29.00
N HIS A 613 -18.65 13.07 27.71
CA HIS A 613 -17.91 13.68 26.57
C HIS A 613 -18.75 14.56 25.62
N LYS A 614 -19.80 15.23 26.09
CA LYS A 614 -20.63 16.09 25.22
C LYS A 614 -19.81 17.13 24.44
N ALA A 615 -18.85 17.76 25.07
CA ALA A 615 -18.02 18.79 24.44
C ALA A 615 -17.09 18.20 23.35
N GLU A 616 -16.55 17.01 23.57
CA GLU A 616 -15.71 16.30 22.60
C GLU A 616 -16.53 15.84 21.39
N ILE A 617 -17.75 15.34 21.61
CA ILE A 617 -18.68 14.97 20.55
C ILE A 617 -19.06 16.21 19.72
N GLU A 618 -19.38 17.33 20.36
CA GLU A 618 -19.68 18.59 19.67
C GLU A 618 -18.50 19.09 18.83
N GLN A 619 -17.30 18.97 19.34
CA GLN A 619 -16.09 19.34 18.59
C GLN A 619 -15.91 18.42 17.39
N ALA A 620 -16.02 17.11 17.59
CA ALA A 620 -15.90 16.12 16.51
C ALA A 620 -16.95 16.34 15.39
N LEU A 621 -18.20 16.62 15.74
CA LEU A 621 -19.25 16.98 14.78
C LEU A 621 -18.91 18.24 13.99
N THR A 622 -18.33 19.24 14.68
CA THR A 622 -17.90 20.48 14.06
C THR A 622 -16.75 20.24 13.08
N ASP A 623 -15.76 19.46 13.48
CA ASP A 623 -14.60 19.12 12.63
C ASP A 623 -15.01 18.36 11.36
N VAL A 624 -15.91 17.38 11.49
CA VAL A 624 -16.48 16.67 10.33
C VAL A 624 -17.20 17.64 9.39
N MET A 625 -17.98 18.59 9.93
CA MET A 625 -18.70 19.55 9.08
C MET A 625 -17.76 20.53 8.38
N VAL A 626 -16.67 20.95 9.05
CA VAL A 626 -15.61 21.76 8.44
C VAL A 626 -14.98 20.97 7.27
N PHE A 627 -14.66 19.72 7.49
CA PHE A 627 -14.07 18.86 6.49
C PHE A 627 -15.00 18.62 5.28
N VAL A 628 -16.28 18.32 5.51
CA VAL A 628 -17.28 18.15 4.43
C VAL A 628 -17.41 19.43 3.58
N ARG A 629 -17.41 20.61 4.21
CA ARG A 629 -17.41 21.89 3.49
C ARG A 629 -16.15 22.12 2.68
N HIS A 630 -14.99 21.72 3.22
CA HIS A 630 -13.72 21.81 2.52
C HIS A 630 -13.70 20.97 1.24
N ILE A 631 -14.06 19.70 1.34
CA ILE A 631 -14.16 18.79 0.18
C ILE A 631 -15.10 19.36 -0.89
N ARG A 632 -16.22 19.94 -0.47
CA ARG A 632 -17.18 20.55 -1.38
C ARG A 632 -16.63 21.77 -2.10
N SER A 633 -15.90 22.64 -1.39
CA SER A 633 -15.20 23.78 -1.99
C SER A 633 -14.19 23.32 -3.04
N ARG A 634 -13.49 22.19 -2.81
CA ARG A 634 -12.60 21.57 -3.79
C ARG A 634 -13.34 21.16 -5.07
N ILE A 635 -14.49 20.54 -4.94
CA ILE A 635 -15.31 20.14 -6.10
C ILE A 635 -15.71 21.35 -6.92
N GLU A 636 -16.18 22.41 -6.26
CA GLU A 636 -16.56 23.68 -6.94
C GLU A 636 -15.36 24.30 -7.68
N THR A 637 -14.16 24.22 -7.11
CA THR A 637 -12.92 24.68 -7.74
C THR A 637 -12.63 23.89 -9.03
N TYR A 638 -12.75 22.58 -9.02
CA TYR A 638 -12.55 21.75 -10.21
C TYR A 638 -13.61 22.04 -11.31
N VAL A 639 -14.85 22.23 -10.94
CA VAL A 639 -15.93 22.57 -11.88
C VAL A 639 -15.69 23.94 -12.52
N THR A 640 -15.33 24.93 -11.71
CA THR A 640 -14.98 26.27 -12.21
C THR A 640 -13.80 26.19 -13.18
N PHE A 641 -12.77 25.44 -12.82
CA PHE A 641 -11.63 25.17 -13.69
C PHE A 641 -12.05 24.57 -15.03
N GLY A 642 -12.93 23.55 -15.01
CA GLY A 642 -13.45 22.89 -16.21
C GLY A 642 -14.16 23.89 -17.15
N HIS A 643 -15.03 24.72 -16.62
CA HIS A 643 -15.72 25.77 -17.38
C HIS A 643 -14.75 26.82 -17.97
N ASP A 644 -13.82 27.32 -17.17
CA ASP A 644 -12.84 28.32 -17.59
C ASP A 644 -11.90 27.79 -18.68
N LEU A 645 -11.48 26.52 -18.52
CA LEU A 645 -10.65 25.86 -19.50
C LEU A 645 -11.41 25.58 -20.80
N SER A 646 -12.66 25.12 -20.73
CA SER A 646 -13.51 24.90 -21.91
C SER A 646 -13.67 26.17 -22.72
N LYS A 647 -13.92 27.30 -22.05
CA LYS A 647 -14.01 28.61 -22.73
C LYS A 647 -12.68 28.99 -23.37
N TYR A 648 -11.58 28.85 -22.65
CA TYR A 648 -10.25 29.16 -23.17
C TYR A 648 -9.90 28.32 -24.40
N LEU A 649 -10.19 27.01 -24.38
CA LEU A 649 -9.95 26.12 -25.51
C LEU A 649 -10.80 26.48 -26.72
N ALA A 650 -12.07 26.85 -26.54
CA ALA A 650 -12.94 27.30 -27.63
C ALA A 650 -12.41 28.57 -28.28
N ASP A 651 -11.99 29.57 -27.49
CA ASP A 651 -11.39 30.81 -28.00
C ASP A 651 -10.06 30.52 -28.73
N TYR A 652 -9.23 29.63 -28.15
CA TYR A 652 -7.96 29.24 -28.77
C TYR A 652 -8.17 28.51 -30.10
N ARG A 653 -9.15 27.58 -30.17
CA ARG A 653 -9.51 26.89 -31.42
C ARG A 653 -9.99 27.84 -32.51
N GLN A 654 -10.71 28.89 -32.14
CA GLN A 654 -11.14 29.91 -33.09
C GLN A 654 -9.95 30.70 -33.66
N ALA A 655 -8.94 30.95 -32.83
CA ALA A 655 -7.72 31.64 -33.24
C ALA A 655 -6.75 30.74 -34.03
N HIS A 656 -6.80 29.44 -33.81
CA HIS A 656 -5.90 28.43 -34.38
C HIS A 656 -6.69 27.28 -35.03
N PRO A 657 -7.42 27.51 -36.13
CA PRO A 657 -8.24 26.50 -36.79
C PRO A 657 -7.45 25.31 -37.32
N GLU A 658 -6.16 25.48 -37.57
CA GLU A 658 -5.25 24.39 -37.97
C GLU A 658 -4.97 23.36 -36.87
N LEU A 659 -5.28 23.67 -35.61
CA LEU A 659 -5.12 22.78 -34.45
C LEU A 659 -6.46 22.26 -33.93
N ALA A 660 -7.53 22.45 -34.69
CA ALA A 660 -8.90 22.18 -34.24
C ALA A 660 -9.14 20.75 -33.80
N GLU A 661 -8.45 19.78 -34.40
CA GLU A 661 -8.58 18.34 -34.02
C GLU A 661 -7.98 18.07 -32.65
N GLN A 662 -6.74 18.51 -32.41
CA GLN A 662 -6.03 18.33 -31.14
C GLN A 662 -6.73 19.08 -30.00
N ILE A 663 -7.18 20.29 -30.26
CA ILE A 663 -7.94 21.09 -29.29
C ILE A 663 -9.29 20.44 -28.99
N GLY A 664 -9.96 19.87 -30.00
CA GLY A 664 -11.21 19.13 -29.83
C GLY A 664 -11.09 17.92 -28.91
N GLN A 665 -9.95 17.23 -28.92
CA GLN A 665 -9.69 16.13 -27.98
C GLN A 665 -9.57 16.66 -26.53
N LEU A 666 -8.95 17.80 -26.31
CA LEU A 666 -8.85 18.43 -25.00
C LEU A 666 -10.24 18.94 -24.51
N GLU A 667 -11.03 19.54 -25.41
CA GLU A 667 -12.40 19.97 -25.10
C GLU A 667 -13.31 18.81 -24.68
N GLN A 668 -13.14 17.63 -25.27
CA GLN A 668 -13.87 16.43 -24.86
C GLN A 668 -13.56 16.04 -23.42
N LEU A 669 -12.32 16.15 -22.99
CA LEU A 669 -11.91 15.85 -21.62
C LEU A 669 -12.45 16.87 -20.61
N THR A 670 -12.53 18.15 -20.95
CA THR A 670 -13.13 19.15 -20.04
C THR A 670 -14.60 18.85 -19.77
N THR A 671 -15.35 18.34 -20.75
CA THR A 671 -16.76 17.96 -20.57
C THR A 671 -16.94 16.78 -19.62
N VAL A 672 -15.89 16.02 -19.34
CA VAL A 672 -15.95 14.90 -18.38
C VAL A 672 -16.10 15.41 -16.97
N ILE A 673 -15.47 16.52 -16.61
CA ILE A 673 -15.63 17.14 -15.28
C ILE A 673 -17.11 17.47 -15.05
N ASP A 674 -17.74 18.14 -16.00
CA ASP A 674 -19.16 18.52 -15.91
C ASP A 674 -20.06 17.28 -15.81
N ARG A 675 -19.83 16.28 -16.65
CA ARG A 675 -20.62 15.03 -16.63
C ARG A 675 -20.48 14.25 -15.33
N ARG A 676 -19.27 14.20 -14.77
CA ARG A 676 -19.02 13.53 -13.48
C ARG A 676 -19.68 14.30 -12.34
N TYR A 677 -19.57 15.61 -12.35
CA TYR A 677 -20.24 16.48 -11.39
C TYR A 677 -21.76 16.36 -11.46
N ASP A 678 -22.36 16.43 -12.63
CA ASP A 678 -23.81 16.30 -12.81
C ASP A 678 -24.32 14.91 -12.37
N ALA A 679 -23.59 13.84 -12.70
CA ALA A 679 -23.94 12.50 -12.27
C ALA A 679 -23.90 12.32 -10.76
N ALA A 680 -22.97 12.99 -10.07
CA ALA A 680 -22.85 12.93 -8.63
C ALA A 680 -23.77 13.92 -7.90
N ARG A 681 -24.06 15.10 -8.51
CA ARG A 681 -24.99 16.12 -7.99
C ARG A 681 -26.40 15.59 -7.78
N GLU A 682 -26.89 14.77 -8.71
CA GLU A 682 -28.19 14.09 -8.58
C GLU A 682 -28.28 13.22 -7.31
N ARG A 683 -27.16 12.76 -6.80
CA ARG A 683 -27.06 11.88 -5.63
C ARG A 683 -26.72 12.61 -4.35
N MET A 684 -25.99 13.72 -4.46
CA MET A 684 -25.77 14.63 -3.36
C MET A 684 -26.95 15.61 -3.23
N LYS A 685 -28.14 15.06 -3.05
CA LYS A 685 -29.42 15.80 -3.18
C LYS A 685 -29.54 17.06 -2.34
N THR A 686 -28.70 17.26 -1.35
CA THR A 686 -28.64 18.56 -0.70
C THR A 686 -27.24 18.92 -0.23
N PRO A 687 -26.87 20.17 -0.41
CA PRO A 687 -25.70 20.76 0.22
C PRO A 687 -25.68 20.59 1.73
N ASP A 688 -26.84 20.42 2.32
CA ASP A 688 -27.07 20.56 3.74
C ASP A 688 -27.47 19.24 4.42
N GLN A 689 -27.48 18.10 3.69
CA GLN A 689 -27.81 16.80 4.29
C GLN A 689 -26.93 16.44 5.49
N ALA A 690 -25.62 16.70 5.40
CA ALA A 690 -24.74 16.47 6.53
C ALA A 690 -25.07 17.43 7.68
N GLN A 691 -25.38 18.70 7.39
CA GLN A 691 -25.79 19.67 8.41
C GLN A 691 -27.14 19.30 9.03
N GLU A 692 -28.11 18.90 8.21
CA GLU A 692 -29.41 18.44 8.70
C GLU A 692 -29.30 17.21 9.61
N LEU A 693 -28.45 16.24 9.24
CA LEU A 693 -28.18 15.07 10.09
C LEU A 693 -27.50 15.45 11.39
N VAL A 694 -26.50 16.34 11.34
CA VAL A 694 -25.81 16.82 12.54
C VAL A 694 -26.77 17.59 13.44
N ASP A 695 -27.60 18.45 12.88
CA ASP A 695 -28.58 19.24 13.67
C ASP A 695 -29.68 18.36 14.26
N ALA A 696 -30.14 17.34 13.52
CA ALA A 696 -31.09 16.36 14.04
C ALA A 696 -30.47 15.55 15.20
N PHE A 697 -29.24 15.06 14.99
CA PHE A 697 -28.51 14.32 16.03
C PHE A 697 -28.31 15.18 17.29
N ARG A 698 -27.87 16.44 17.13
CA ARG A 698 -27.72 17.37 18.26
C ARG A 698 -29.03 17.56 19.01
N LYS A 699 -30.10 17.77 18.29
CA LYS A 699 -31.42 18.01 18.88
C LYS A 699 -31.97 16.79 19.61
N GLU A 700 -31.78 15.60 19.05
CA GLU A 700 -32.40 14.38 19.58
C GLU A 700 -31.51 13.68 20.62
N HIS A 701 -30.21 13.78 20.49
CA HIS A 701 -29.29 12.93 21.23
C HIS A 701 -28.22 13.66 22.06
N LEU A 702 -27.99 14.94 21.86
CA LEU A 702 -27.07 15.75 22.67
C LEU A 702 -27.79 16.70 23.66
N THR A 703 -28.96 16.31 24.17
CA THR A 703 -29.66 17.04 25.20
C THR A 703 -29.06 16.75 26.58
N ASP A 704 -29.26 17.68 27.55
CA ASP A 704 -28.70 17.53 28.88
C ASP A 704 -29.32 16.39 29.71
N GLU A 705 -30.40 15.78 29.20
CA GLU A 705 -31.24 14.88 30.01
C GLU A 705 -31.05 13.38 29.69
N THR A 706 -30.50 12.98 28.56
CA THR A 706 -30.43 11.54 28.25
C THR A 706 -29.23 11.14 27.40
N PRO A 707 -28.45 10.14 27.83
CA PRO A 707 -27.56 9.42 26.97
C PRO A 707 -28.41 8.54 26.03
N GLN A 708 -28.17 8.65 24.76
CA GLN A 708 -28.98 7.95 23.75
C GLN A 708 -28.36 6.64 23.31
N ALA A 709 -29.19 5.79 22.75
CA ALA A 709 -28.87 4.45 22.38
C ALA A 709 -27.69 4.35 21.40
N ALA A 710 -26.84 3.37 21.61
CA ALA A 710 -25.71 3.05 20.73
C ALA A 710 -26.14 2.92 19.26
N ASP A 711 -27.37 2.42 19.00
CA ASP A 711 -27.90 2.27 17.64
C ASP A 711 -28.10 3.61 16.90
N ALA A 712 -28.57 4.66 17.61
CA ALA A 712 -28.73 5.99 17.00
C ALA A 712 -27.39 6.60 16.58
N CYS A 713 -26.34 6.41 17.38
CA CYS A 713 -24.98 6.83 17.01
C CYS A 713 -24.45 6.02 15.82
N LYS A 714 -24.71 4.73 15.77
CA LYS A 714 -24.33 3.86 14.66
C LYS A 714 -25.01 4.28 13.36
N GLU A 715 -26.31 4.51 13.38
CA GLU A 715 -27.08 4.98 12.22
C GLU A 715 -26.59 6.34 11.73
N PHE A 716 -26.35 7.26 12.64
CA PHE A 716 -25.81 8.58 12.36
C PHE A 716 -24.42 8.52 11.73
N THR A 717 -23.51 7.74 12.32
CA THR A 717 -22.16 7.51 11.80
C THR A 717 -22.21 6.92 10.41
N THR A 718 -23.05 5.90 10.20
CA THR A 718 -23.24 5.26 8.90
C THR A 718 -23.71 6.27 7.85
N ALA A 719 -24.72 7.08 8.16
CA ALA A 719 -25.24 8.10 7.24
C ALA A 719 -24.19 9.16 6.86
N LEU A 720 -23.41 9.64 7.84
CA LEU A 720 -22.33 10.61 7.58
C LEU A 720 -21.18 10.02 6.78
N VAL A 721 -20.78 8.78 7.05
CA VAL A 721 -19.78 8.08 6.25
C VAL A 721 -20.23 7.95 4.80
N HIS A 722 -21.49 7.64 4.55
CA HIS A 722 -22.01 7.58 3.17
C HIS A 722 -21.96 8.93 2.45
N ILE A 723 -22.30 10.02 3.14
CA ILE A 723 -22.23 11.37 2.56
C ILE A 723 -20.76 11.73 2.28
N GLY A 724 -19.87 11.53 3.24
CA GLY A 724 -18.45 11.80 3.09
C GLY A 724 -17.84 11.02 1.92
N SER A 725 -18.08 9.72 1.88
CA SER A 725 -17.56 8.86 0.81
C SER A 725 -18.03 9.25 -0.60
N SER A 726 -19.29 9.69 -0.72
CA SER A 726 -19.82 10.19 -2.00
C SER A 726 -19.09 11.45 -2.48
N GLN A 727 -18.72 12.31 -1.55
CA GLN A 727 -17.98 13.55 -1.87
C GLN A 727 -16.53 13.27 -2.22
N ASP A 728 -15.87 12.35 -1.52
CA ASP A 728 -14.49 11.94 -1.83
C ASP A 728 -14.36 11.41 -3.25
N ASN A 729 -15.24 10.51 -3.64
CA ASN A 729 -15.23 9.96 -5.00
C ASN A 729 -15.44 11.03 -6.06
N LEU A 730 -16.21 12.06 -5.77
CA LEU A 730 -16.41 13.15 -6.69
C LEU A 730 -15.16 14.01 -6.83
N VAL A 731 -14.47 14.32 -5.72
CA VAL A 731 -13.17 15.01 -5.74
C VAL A 731 -12.17 14.20 -6.57
N GLY A 732 -12.05 12.91 -6.28
CA GLY A 732 -11.15 12.03 -7.01
C GLY A 732 -11.44 11.97 -8.51
N ALA A 733 -12.72 11.83 -8.87
CA ALA A 733 -13.14 11.82 -10.28
C ALA A 733 -12.82 13.12 -11.02
N CYS A 734 -13.01 14.27 -10.38
CA CYS A 734 -12.65 15.56 -10.96
C CYS A 734 -11.12 15.69 -11.08
N ARG A 735 -10.37 15.31 -10.05
CA ARG A 735 -8.91 15.32 -10.04
C ARG A 735 -8.32 14.45 -11.13
N GLN A 736 -8.83 13.24 -11.32
CA GLN A 736 -8.45 12.37 -12.43
C GLN A 736 -8.67 13.03 -13.80
N ALA A 737 -9.80 13.70 -13.99
CA ALA A 737 -10.08 14.39 -15.24
C ALA A 737 -9.09 15.54 -15.49
N VAL A 738 -8.71 16.31 -14.47
CA VAL A 738 -7.67 17.36 -14.58
C VAL A 738 -6.32 16.75 -14.96
N LYS A 739 -5.92 15.63 -14.35
CA LYS A 739 -4.70 14.90 -14.70
C LYS A 739 -4.73 14.39 -16.14
N ALA A 740 -5.86 13.83 -16.57
CA ALA A 740 -6.03 13.35 -17.95
C ALA A 740 -5.91 14.50 -18.97
N ILE A 741 -6.43 15.69 -18.68
CA ILE A 741 -6.28 16.90 -19.52
C ILE A 741 -4.80 17.27 -19.61
N ARG A 742 -4.08 17.31 -18.50
CA ARG A 742 -2.65 17.64 -18.46
C ARG A 742 -1.82 16.65 -19.28
N GLN A 743 -2.06 15.36 -19.10
CA GLN A 743 -1.41 14.31 -19.86
C GLN A 743 -1.67 14.42 -21.37
N GLN A 744 -2.94 14.62 -21.76
CA GLN A 744 -3.30 14.76 -23.17
C GLN A 744 -2.67 15.99 -23.82
N ALA A 745 -2.55 17.11 -23.07
CA ALA A 745 -1.85 18.28 -23.54
C ALA A 745 -0.35 18.01 -23.81
N GLY A 746 0.30 17.24 -22.92
CA GLY A 746 1.69 16.80 -23.12
C GLY A 746 1.86 15.87 -24.33
N ILE A 747 0.93 14.95 -24.54
CA ILE A 747 0.91 14.07 -25.73
C ILE A 747 0.72 14.91 -27.01
N ALA A 748 -0.24 15.83 -27.02
CA ALA A 748 -0.50 16.70 -28.17
C ALA A 748 0.73 17.56 -28.54
N MET A 749 1.41 18.10 -27.55
CA MET A 749 2.67 18.85 -27.75
C MET A 749 3.77 17.96 -28.31
N ALA A 750 3.92 16.71 -27.83
CA ALA A 750 4.91 15.77 -28.34
C ALA A 750 4.63 15.30 -29.79
N MET A 751 3.37 15.38 -30.24
CA MET A 751 2.97 15.09 -31.61
C MET A 751 3.11 16.28 -32.57
N ASP A 752 2.93 17.50 -32.06
CA ASP A 752 2.92 18.73 -32.85
C ASP A 752 3.47 19.91 -32.03
N ASP A 753 4.66 20.39 -32.40
CA ASP A 753 5.35 21.49 -31.72
C ASP A 753 4.50 22.78 -31.65
N ARG A 754 3.54 22.95 -32.57
CA ARG A 754 2.62 24.11 -32.54
C ARG A 754 1.68 24.10 -31.33
N MET A 755 1.53 22.95 -30.69
CA MET A 755 0.77 22.81 -29.46
C MET A 755 1.56 23.24 -28.20
N ALA A 756 2.84 23.59 -28.32
CA ALA A 756 3.72 23.81 -27.15
C ALA A 756 3.22 24.92 -26.23
N GLU A 757 2.77 26.06 -26.78
CA GLU A 757 2.28 27.18 -25.97
C GLU A 757 0.95 26.85 -25.29
N LEU A 758 0.05 26.15 -25.98
CA LEU A 758 -1.22 25.69 -25.40
C LEU A 758 -0.97 24.68 -24.29
N ALA A 759 -0.10 23.68 -24.53
CA ALA A 759 0.25 22.67 -23.54
C ALA A 759 0.88 23.29 -22.28
N LYS A 760 1.74 24.27 -22.45
CA LYS A 760 2.33 25.04 -21.34
C LYS A 760 1.28 25.77 -20.50
N GLU A 761 0.32 26.43 -21.15
CA GLU A 761 -0.76 27.11 -20.44
C GLU A 761 -1.69 26.12 -19.72
N ILE A 762 -2.03 25.00 -20.35
CA ILE A 762 -2.81 23.91 -19.71
C ILE A 762 -2.04 23.36 -18.51
N ARG A 763 -0.74 23.08 -18.65
CA ARG A 763 0.11 22.61 -17.56
C ARG A 763 0.09 23.58 -16.37
N LYS A 764 0.21 24.87 -16.62
CA LYS A 764 0.14 25.90 -15.60
C LYS A 764 -1.22 25.89 -14.89
N ARG A 765 -2.32 25.94 -15.62
CA ARG A 765 -3.69 25.97 -15.05
C ARG A 765 -4.02 24.69 -14.28
N THR A 766 -3.64 23.53 -14.79
CA THR A 766 -3.83 22.25 -14.10
C THR A 766 -2.99 22.16 -12.82
N HIS A 767 -1.77 22.70 -12.85
CA HIS A 767 -0.93 22.79 -11.66
C HIS A 767 -1.57 23.68 -10.58
N GLU A 768 -2.06 24.86 -10.98
CA GLU A 768 -2.73 25.78 -10.07
C GLU A 768 -3.97 25.15 -9.41
N VAL A 769 -4.81 24.45 -10.16
CA VAL A 769 -6.03 23.85 -9.62
C VAL A 769 -5.76 22.61 -8.76
N LEU A 770 -4.80 21.78 -9.15
CA LEU A 770 -4.41 20.59 -8.35
C LEU A 770 -3.81 20.98 -7.00
N ARG A 771 -3.16 22.14 -6.93
CA ARG A 771 -2.50 22.69 -5.73
C ARG A 771 -3.23 23.84 -5.06
N SER A 772 -4.35 24.30 -5.63
CA SER A 772 -5.13 25.34 -4.99
C SER A 772 -5.50 24.87 -3.58
N PRO A 773 -5.03 25.54 -2.51
CA PRO A 773 -5.62 25.32 -1.21
C PRO A 773 -7.11 25.63 -1.39
N ALA A 774 -7.97 24.68 -1.10
CA ALA A 774 -9.39 24.98 -1.01
C ALA A 774 -9.52 26.21 -0.13
N ALA A 775 -10.12 27.24 -0.66
CA ALA A 775 -10.09 28.58 -0.13
C ALA A 775 -10.11 28.60 1.39
N HIS A 776 -9.11 29.24 1.98
CA HIS A 776 -8.93 29.38 3.44
C HIS A 776 -10.07 30.14 4.15
N GLU A 777 -11.18 30.36 3.47
CA GLU A 777 -12.31 31.11 4.00
C GLU A 777 -13.13 30.38 5.08
N CYS A 778 -12.89 29.09 5.33
CA CYS A 778 -13.53 28.39 6.44
C CYS A 778 -12.83 28.55 7.78
N ALA A 779 -11.73 29.27 7.90
CA ALA A 779 -10.99 29.44 9.15
C ALA A 779 -11.34 30.74 9.92
N ALA A 780 -12.35 31.46 9.50
CA ALA A 780 -12.70 32.76 10.08
C ALA A 780 -14.17 32.88 10.49
N HIS A 781 -14.78 31.80 10.98
CA HIS A 781 -16.06 31.95 11.70
C HIS A 781 -16.16 30.95 12.83
#